data_24da9fc1689c5131ec13039b6c6a6778
#
_entry.id   24da9fc1689c5131ec13039b6c6a6778
#
_cell.length_a   1.000
_cell.length_b   1.000
_cell.length_c   1.000
_cell.angle_alpha   90.00
_cell.angle_beta   90.00
_cell.angle_gamma   90.00
#
_symmetry.space_group_name_H-M   'P 1'
#
loop_
_entity.id
_entity.type
_entity.pdbx_description
1 polymer ?
#
loop_
_entity_poly.entity_id
_entity_poly.type
_entity_poly.pdbx_seq_one_letter_code
_entity_poly.pdbx_strand_id
1 'polypeptide(L)'
;MVGVQVKGQGDSLASLVKEKLSPQPKLKNDDEPFVVFLTFDLTSGEIRFEDPRPLRPDTTKEFNYFGNNKAAESQYYLVREVGSLVYLLSTVWNDLALLLDKYGMAGSDLRRKLQQMEAAGLVTITGKKGEGTVNLQKLLLPGSGGKMTSIEEKKKAVVGEENLSFEELVRRALGVTNKKNRFLLIIPALQCPGEPPVILSRHPDYLVLVGKAKRLEKTKIKQGKNTGFVCSVCRNRKPDVNSEYSVKFSRTGINKIFITKKINYASKIEKSGYIRTYAICNSCYKKLLSGEAIIERRFRTRIAGENAFVLPEGTVEHLSYNYIEKLVDIADFAFHGRDAAEWLRSVKAEALEAGGLYALNLIVYRTDGNSVSVLQTIEDVPLLRFKLVMRLFAEEVAALRPHVRPMSLGSVYHLIPVRKTEKGQVNVQRVLSFYKSLLSGEMVYSNSLVSYAVEALDKGLRQLSKQKLDNYENLNLSYYREGKEDFFIKHIVMSYLVLFRVCGQLELLDRPVFAWRRRETMAENNQSKSLSSVEMMEDFLEQQGFLPEARALFYLGALVNRVAWKQSGKGHKTKPVLNKINYQGMNRRDILRLYEDTLDLIRHYFEGVPLYIGQYMERFHNYFGSLEKAWPFNEQENVFYIMSGYAYLVKGATDSSSGEEGEENDNKDENENQTEEGK
;
A
#
# COMPACT_ATOMS: atom_id res chain seq x y z
N MET A 1 -12.88 -18.26 0.19
CA MET A 1 -11.80 -18.80 1.07
C MET A 1 -11.82 -20.33 1.26
N VAL A 2 -12.98 -20.94 1.40
CA VAL A 2 -13.07 -22.40 1.61
C VAL A 2 -12.83 -23.20 0.33
N GLY A 3 -12.96 -22.59 -0.84
CA GLY A 3 -12.88 -23.25 -2.14
C GLY A 3 -11.48 -23.51 -2.70
N VAL A 4 -10.43 -22.88 -2.16
CA VAL A 4 -9.06 -23.11 -2.63
C VAL A 4 -8.51 -24.39 -1.98
N GLN A 5 -8.97 -25.52 -2.45
CA GLN A 5 -8.30 -26.80 -2.17
C GLN A 5 -7.07 -26.90 -3.07
N VAL A 6 -5.91 -26.50 -2.54
CA VAL A 6 -4.64 -26.80 -3.19
C VAL A 6 -4.39 -28.30 -3.03
N LYS A 7 -4.54 -29.05 -4.12
CA LYS A 7 -4.12 -30.45 -4.18
C LYS A 7 -2.66 -30.55 -3.73
N GLY A 8 -2.38 -31.23 -2.62
CA GLY A 8 -1.03 -31.51 -2.12
C GLY A 8 -0.60 -30.85 -0.80
N GLN A 9 -1.37 -29.91 -0.22
CA GLN A 9 -1.08 -29.36 1.10
C GLN A 9 -2.07 -29.87 2.15
N GLY A 10 -2.05 -31.17 2.39
CA GLY A 10 -2.95 -31.82 3.37
C GLY A 10 -2.52 -31.68 4.84
N ASP A 11 -1.31 -31.19 5.12
CA ASP A 11 -0.82 -31.07 6.47
C ASP A 11 -1.02 -29.66 7.01
N SER A 12 -1.95 -29.53 7.95
CA SER A 12 -2.26 -28.27 8.60
C SER A 12 -1.10 -27.73 9.47
N LEU A 13 -0.13 -28.57 9.85
CA LEU A 13 1.09 -28.12 10.54
C LEU A 13 2.04 -27.42 9.56
N ALA A 14 2.22 -27.96 8.35
CA ALA A 14 3.02 -27.32 7.30
C ALA A 14 2.48 -25.93 6.93
N SER A 15 1.15 -25.73 6.97
CA SER A 15 0.54 -24.43 6.70
C SER A 15 0.85 -23.35 7.75
N LEU A 16 1.28 -23.75 8.95
CA LEU A 16 1.70 -22.84 10.02
C LEU A 16 3.15 -22.39 9.86
N VAL A 17 3.96 -23.16 9.14
CA VAL A 17 5.37 -22.83 8.89
C VAL A 17 5.45 -21.59 8.02
N LYS A 18 6.21 -20.59 8.44
CA LYS A 18 6.40 -19.37 7.65
C LYS A 18 7.45 -19.58 6.56
N GLU A 19 7.13 -19.20 5.34
CA GLU A 19 8.09 -19.24 4.22
C GLU A 19 9.11 -18.11 4.27
N LYS A 20 8.70 -16.95 4.82
CA LYS A 20 9.56 -15.76 4.94
C LYS A 20 9.49 -15.20 6.35
N LEU A 21 10.55 -14.51 6.75
CA LEU A 21 10.56 -13.72 7.99
C LEU A 21 9.57 -12.56 7.88
N SER A 22 8.83 -12.26 8.93
CA SER A 22 7.87 -11.16 8.95
C SER A 22 7.91 -10.44 10.31
N PRO A 23 8.12 -9.10 10.31
CA PRO A 23 8.47 -8.26 9.16
C PRO A 23 9.87 -8.64 8.63
N GLN A 24 10.07 -8.56 7.32
CA GLN A 24 11.42 -8.76 6.78
C GLN A 24 12.33 -7.66 7.32
N PRO A 25 13.47 -7.97 7.92
CA PRO A 25 14.41 -6.95 8.32
C PRO A 25 14.86 -6.18 7.08
N LYS A 26 15.04 -4.86 7.23
CA LYS A 26 15.53 -4.02 6.15
C LYS A 26 17.02 -4.37 5.92
N LEU A 27 17.27 -5.26 4.99
CA LEU A 27 18.61 -5.58 4.53
C LEU A 27 19.06 -4.52 3.51
N LYS A 28 20.31 -4.10 3.61
CA LYS A 28 20.97 -3.30 2.57
C LYS A 28 21.40 -4.22 1.43
N ASN A 29 21.68 -3.66 0.26
CA ASN A 29 22.05 -4.45 -0.93
C ASN A 29 23.26 -5.35 -0.71
N ASP A 30 24.16 -4.98 0.22
CA ASP A 30 25.40 -5.70 0.52
C ASP A 30 25.32 -6.57 1.78
N ASP A 31 24.15 -6.64 2.43
CA ASP A 31 23.98 -7.44 3.64
C ASP A 31 23.82 -8.92 3.29
N GLU A 32 24.53 -9.77 4.01
CA GLU A 32 24.46 -11.22 3.90
C GLU A 32 23.68 -11.80 5.08
N PRO A 33 22.48 -12.39 4.84
CA PRO A 33 21.66 -12.92 5.93
C PRO A 33 22.09 -14.33 6.34
N PHE A 34 22.19 -14.55 7.65
CA PHE A 34 22.57 -15.82 8.26
C PHE A 34 21.54 -16.30 9.28
N VAL A 35 21.52 -17.62 9.47
CA VAL A 35 20.93 -18.30 10.64
C VAL A 35 22.06 -18.83 11.50
N VAL A 36 21.82 -18.96 12.80
CA VAL A 36 22.84 -19.44 13.78
C VAL A 36 22.22 -20.45 14.72
N PHE A 37 22.98 -21.44 15.13
CA PHE A 37 22.54 -22.41 16.11
C PHE A 37 22.90 -21.94 17.52
N LEU A 38 21.95 -22.12 18.46
CA LEU A 38 22.16 -21.99 19.89
C LEU A 38 22.19 -23.40 20.47
N THR A 39 23.40 -23.91 20.66
CA THR A 39 23.61 -25.30 21.08
C THR A 39 23.77 -25.38 22.60
N PHE A 40 22.97 -26.23 23.22
CA PHE A 40 23.06 -26.64 24.61
C PHE A 40 23.85 -27.94 24.66
N ASP A 41 25.07 -27.92 25.17
CA ASP A 41 25.96 -29.08 25.20
C ASP A 41 25.91 -29.74 26.57
N LEU A 42 25.34 -30.94 26.63
CA LEU A 42 25.27 -31.74 27.87
C LEU A 42 26.62 -32.36 28.25
N THR A 43 27.56 -32.45 27.30
CA THR A 43 28.87 -33.03 27.54
C THR A 43 29.79 -32.07 28.27
N SER A 44 29.88 -30.84 27.76
CA SER A 44 30.68 -29.77 28.36
C SER A 44 29.93 -29.00 29.43
N GLY A 45 28.61 -29.07 29.46
CA GLY A 45 27.77 -28.26 30.34
C GLY A 45 27.75 -26.79 29.96
N GLU A 46 27.92 -26.47 28.69
CA GLU A 46 28.04 -25.12 28.17
C GLU A 46 26.95 -24.80 27.12
N ILE A 47 26.76 -23.52 26.88
CA ILE A 47 25.83 -23.01 25.85
C ILE A 47 26.66 -22.16 24.91
N ARG A 48 26.48 -22.35 23.58
CA ARG A 48 27.26 -21.63 22.59
C ARG A 48 26.45 -21.30 21.34
N PHE A 49 26.78 -20.16 20.72
CA PHE A 49 26.38 -19.87 19.36
C PHE A 49 27.41 -20.48 18.41
N GLU A 50 26.92 -21.21 17.41
CA GLU A 50 27.80 -21.89 16.46
C GLU A 50 27.18 -22.06 15.09
N ASP A 51 28.00 -22.52 14.12
CA ASP A 51 27.59 -22.96 12.80
C ASP A 51 26.70 -21.94 12.04
N PRO A 52 27.18 -20.70 11.82
CA PRO A 52 26.44 -19.72 11.06
C PRO A 52 26.27 -20.19 9.63
N ARG A 53 25.02 -20.32 9.15
CA ARG A 53 24.68 -20.74 7.78
C ARG A 53 23.96 -19.64 7.02
N PRO A 54 24.22 -19.46 5.70
CA PRO A 54 23.46 -18.53 4.90
C PRO A 54 21.97 -18.81 4.94
N LEU A 55 21.16 -17.75 5.07
CA LEU A 55 19.70 -17.87 5.02
C LEU A 55 19.26 -18.18 3.58
N ARG A 56 18.62 -19.31 3.38
CA ARG A 56 18.05 -19.74 2.10
C ARG A 56 16.53 -19.58 2.09
N PRO A 57 15.86 -19.54 0.93
CA PRO A 57 14.40 -19.43 0.83
C PRO A 57 13.65 -20.54 1.58
N ASP A 58 14.22 -21.74 1.69
CA ASP A 58 13.65 -22.91 2.34
C ASP A 58 14.03 -23.06 3.82
N THR A 59 14.95 -22.23 4.35
CA THR A 59 15.44 -22.32 5.74
C THR A 59 14.31 -22.31 6.77
N THR A 60 13.30 -21.47 6.55
CA THR A 60 12.15 -21.38 7.46
C THR A 60 11.30 -22.66 7.48
N LYS A 61 11.23 -23.38 6.34
CA LYS A 61 10.58 -24.68 6.23
C LYS A 61 11.46 -25.77 6.85
N GLU A 62 12.73 -25.74 6.54
CA GLU A 62 13.73 -26.70 7.01
C GLU A 62 13.75 -26.78 8.53
N PHE A 63 13.67 -25.65 9.23
CA PHE A 63 13.73 -25.59 10.70
C PHE A 63 12.36 -25.37 11.38
N ASN A 64 11.26 -25.52 10.68
CA ASN A 64 9.89 -25.37 11.22
C ASN A 64 9.68 -24.01 11.93
N TYR A 65 9.99 -22.90 11.26
CA TYR A 65 9.78 -21.58 11.81
C TYR A 65 8.29 -21.21 11.81
N PHE A 66 7.68 -21.12 12.99
CA PHE A 66 6.26 -20.80 13.17
C PHE A 66 5.99 -19.31 13.45
N GLY A 67 7.02 -18.48 13.52
CA GLY A 67 6.94 -17.08 13.94
C GLY A 67 7.00 -16.93 15.47
N ASN A 68 6.39 -15.85 15.98
CA ASN A 68 6.41 -15.55 17.41
C ASN A 68 5.11 -15.95 18.10
N ASN A 69 5.20 -16.44 19.34
CA ASN A 69 4.02 -16.61 20.18
C ASN A 69 3.42 -15.26 20.56
N LYS A 70 2.11 -15.22 20.86
CA LYS A 70 1.48 -14.03 21.45
C LYS A 70 2.05 -13.77 22.85
N ALA A 71 2.21 -12.50 23.22
CA ALA A 71 2.80 -12.14 24.52
C ALA A 71 2.05 -12.76 25.73
N ALA A 72 0.73 -12.88 25.66
CA ALA A 72 -0.08 -13.49 26.70
C ALA A 72 -0.13 -15.03 26.67
N GLU A 73 0.43 -15.67 25.63
CA GLU A 73 0.50 -17.13 25.51
C GLU A 73 1.82 -17.66 26.10
N SER A 74 1.84 -18.95 26.41
CA SER A 74 3.10 -19.63 26.74
C SER A 74 4.06 -19.52 25.56
N GLN A 75 5.33 -19.30 25.86
CA GLN A 75 6.38 -19.14 24.85
C GLN A 75 6.98 -20.53 24.57
N TYR A 76 6.64 -21.12 23.43
CA TYR A 76 7.08 -22.49 23.10
C TYR A 76 7.59 -22.67 21.67
N TYR A 77 7.57 -21.62 20.86
CA TYR A 77 8.20 -21.70 19.55
C TYR A 77 9.72 -21.62 19.72
N LEU A 78 10.40 -22.61 19.15
CA LEU A 78 11.83 -22.81 19.34
C LEU A 78 12.66 -21.97 18.36
N VAL A 79 12.31 -21.91 17.09
CA VAL A 79 13.02 -21.05 16.15
C VAL A 79 12.56 -19.61 16.32
N ARG A 80 13.51 -18.70 16.53
CA ARG A 80 13.24 -17.29 16.82
C ARG A 80 14.05 -16.35 15.94
N GLU A 81 13.45 -15.19 15.64
CA GLU A 81 14.22 -14.06 15.13
C GLU A 81 15.19 -13.55 16.21
N VAL A 82 16.37 -13.05 15.81
CA VAL A 82 17.40 -12.56 16.74
C VAL A 82 16.83 -11.50 17.70
N GLY A 83 15.95 -10.60 17.23
CA GLY A 83 15.27 -9.63 18.09
C GLY A 83 14.38 -10.24 19.19
N SER A 84 14.09 -11.54 19.11
CA SER A 84 13.30 -12.31 20.07
C SER A 84 14.14 -13.33 20.87
N LEU A 85 15.47 -13.21 20.83
CA LEU A 85 16.41 -14.10 21.53
C LEU A 85 16.15 -14.14 23.05
N VAL A 86 15.65 -13.05 23.63
CA VAL A 86 15.28 -12.99 25.04
C VAL A 86 14.44 -14.18 25.50
N TYR A 87 13.53 -14.67 24.69
CA TYR A 87 12.67 -15.80 25.06
C TYR A 87 13.42 -17.14 25.08
N LEU A 88 14.41 -17.33 24.19
CA LEU A 88 15.29 -18.51 24.21
C LEU A 88 16.26 -18.50 25.37
N LEU A 89 16.65 -17.31 25.84
CA LEU A 89 17.51 -17.14 27.01
C LEU A 89 16.73 -17.09 28.33
N SER A 90 15.38 -17.20 28.27
CA SER A 90 14.55 -17.14 29.50
C SER A 90 13.43 -18.20 29.45
N THR A 91 12.21 -17.79 29.10
CA THR A 91 10.97 -18.48 29.45
C THR A 91 10.59 -19.69 28.58
N VAL A 92 11.21 -19.85 27.41
CA VAL A 92 10.79 -20.90 26.43
C VAL A 92 10.90 -22.30 27.02
N TRP A 93 11.96 -22.62 27.71
CA TRP A 93 12.23 -23.98 28.18
C TRP A 93 11.27 -24.42 29.27
N ASN A 94 10.95 -23.54 30.19
CA ASN A 94 9.96 -23.78 31.23
C ASN A 94 8.54 -23.89 30.62
N ASP A 95 8.17 -22.95 29.78
CA ASP A 95 6.83 -22.97 29.14
C ASP A 95 6.65 -24.18 28.21
N LEU A 96 7.72 -24.65 27.55
CA LEU A 96 7.72 -25.85 26.74
C LEU A 96 7.48 -27.10 27.59
N ALA A 97 8.19 -27.21 28.73
CA ALA A 97 8.00 -28.31 29.67
C ALA A 97 6.57 -28.36 30.22
N LEU A 98 6.04 -27.22 30.68
CA LEU A 98 4.67 -27.11 31.16
C LEU A 98 3.63 -27.50 30.10
N LEU A 99 3.86 -27.15 28.83
CA LEU A 99 2.94 -27.52 27.76
C LEU A 99 3.03 -29.01 27.43
N LEU A 100 4.23 -29.62 27.45
CA LEU A 100 4.38 -31.07 27.29
C LEU A 100 3.60 -31.81 28.37
N ASP A 101 3.76 -31.40 29.64
CA ASP A 101 3.03 -31.99 30.77
C ASP A 101 1.50 -31.79 30.61
N LYS A 102 1.05 -30.58 30.29
CA LYS A 102 -0.36 -30.23 30.08
C LYS A 102 -1.03 -31.07 28.98
N TYR A 103 -0.31 -31.39 27.91
CA TYR A 103 -0.84 -32.15 26.78
C TYR A 103 -0.61 -33.66 26.89
N GLY A 104 -0.25 -34.15 28.08
CA GLY A 104 -0.05 -35.57 28.38
C GLY A 104 1.20 -36.15 27.72
N MET A 105 2.25 -35.33 27.56
CA MET A 105 3.52 -35.73 26.94
C MET A 105 4.69 -35.70 27.98
N ALA A 106 4.37 -35.84 29.26
CA ALA A 106 5.37 -35.85 30.34
C ALA A 106 6.45 -36.94 30.18
N GLY A 107 6.08 -38.09 29.60
CA GLY A 107 6.98 -39.21 29.28
C GLY A 107 7.66 -39.14 27.92
N SER A 108 7.52 -38.04 27.16
CA SER A 108 8.10 -37.90 25.81
C SER A 108 9.63 -37.75 25.86
N ASP A 109 10.29 -38.10 24.76
CA ASP A 109 11.76 -37.98 24.67
C ASP A 109 12.18 -36.51 24.77
N LEU A 110 11.44 -35.59 24.15
CA LEU A 110 11.72 -34.14 24.30
C LEU A 110 11.62 -33.69 25.76
N ARG A 111 10.65 -34.21 26.54
CA ARG A 111 10.52 -33.84 27.95
C ARG A 111 11.71 -34.36 28.78
N ARG A 112 12.20 -35.56 28.47
CA ARG A 112 13.43 -36.12 29.10
C ARG A 112 14.66 -35.30 28.75
N LYS A 113 14.81 -34.87 27.49
CA LYS A 113 15.90 -33.96 27.07
C LYS A 113 15.89 -32.64 27.83
N LEU A 114 14.70 -32.05 28.08
CA LEU A 114 14.60 -30.85 28.93
C LEU A 114 15.00 -31.11 30.38
N GLN A 115 14.68 -32.28 30.93
CA GLN A 115 15.15 -32.68 32.28
C GLN A 115 16.68 -32.84 32.33
N GLN A 116 17.28 -33.40 31.29
CA GLN A 116 18.75 -33.49 31.18
C GLN A 116 19.41 -32.10 31.11
N MET A 117 18.81 -31.16 30.36
CA MET A 117 19.29 -29.76 30.34
C MET A 117 19.20 -29.11 31.73
N GLU A 118 18.14 -29.38 32.47
CA GLU A 118 17.97 -28.88 33.84
C GLU A 118 18.99 -29.53 34.81
N ALA A 119 19.15 -30.86 34.75
CA ALA A 119 20.13 -31.57 35.54
C ALA A 119 21.58 -31.13 35.27
N ALA A 120 21.91 -30.77 34.02
CA ALA A 120 23.20 -30.18 33.66
C ALA A 120 23.34 -28.71 34.09
N GLY A 121 22.29 -28.12 34.67
CA GLY A 121 22.27 -26.73 35.14
C GLY A 121 22.33 -25.71 34.01
N LEU A 122 21.86 -26.08 32.78
CA LEU A 122 21.80 -25.18 31.64
C LEU A 122 20.54 -24.32 31.63
N VAL A 123 19.43 -24.86 32.12
CA VAL A 123 18.13 -24.20 32.20
C VAL A 123 17.47 -24.45 33.56
N THR A 124 16.60 -23.57 33.99
CA THR A 124 15.77 -23.72 35.18
C THR A 124 14.29 -23.85 34.80
N ILE A 125 13.65 -24.91 35.28
CA ILE A 125 12.22 -25.18 35.06
C ILE A 125 11.49 -24.98 36.39
N THR A 126 10.76 -23.86 36.53
CA THR A 126 10.10 -23.47 37.78
C THR A 126 8.70 -24.04 37.95
N GLY A 127 8.12 -24.58 36.87
CA GLY A 127 6.74 -25.01 36.87
C GLY A 127 5.69 -23.87 36.83
N LYS A 128 6.12 -22.60 36.77
CA LYS A 128 5.22 -21.46 36.65
C LYS A 128 5.37 -20.78 35.29
N LYS A 129 4.27 -20.53 34.64
CA LYS A 129 4.24 -19.91 33.31
C LYS A 129 4.93 -18.54 33.29
N GLY A 130 5.78 -18.34 32.29
CA GLY A 130 6.49 -17.08 32.07
C GLY A 130 7.73 -16.89 32.97
N GLU A 131 7.99 -17.85 33.85
CA GLU A 131 9.20 -17.93 34.65
C GLU A 131 10.19 -18.92 34.01
N GLY A 132 11.35 -19.03 34.57
CA GLY A 132 12.43 -19.88 34.06
C GLY A 132 13.51 -19.07 33.36
N THR A 133 14.73 -19.55 33.46
CA THR A 133 15.90 -18.88 32.92
C THR A 133 16.89 -19.89 32.35
N VAL A 134 17.66 -19.43 31.38
CA VAL A 134 18.90 -20.10 30.97
C VAL A 134 20.00 -19.66 31.90
N ASN A 135 20.92 -20.54 32.23
CA ASN A 135 22.11 -20.18 33.01
C ASN A 135 23.07 -19.37 32.12
N LEU A 136 22.97 -18.04 32.22
CA LEU A 136 23.74 -17.12 31.39
C LEU A 136 25.26 -17.22 31.66
N GLN A 137 25.68 -17.72 32.85
CA GLN A 137 27.10 -17.94 33.20
C GLN A 137 27.72 -19.08 32.36
N LYS A 138 26.89 -19.95 31.80
CA LYS A 138 27.32 -21.06 30.95
C LYS A 138 27.30 -20.71 29.47
N LEU A 139 26.83 -19.52 29.12
CA LEU A 139 26.86 -19.01 27.72
C LEU A 139 28.28 -18.55 27.39
N LEU A 140 28.90 -19.23 26.46
CA LEU A 140 30.23 -18.88 25.98
C LEU A 140 30.22 -17.67 25.05
N LEU A 141 31.08 -16.71 25.35
CA LEU A 141 31.26 -15.49 24.56
C LEU A 141 32.77 -15.28 24.28
N PRO A 142 33.39 -16.07 23.39
CA PRO A 142 34.84 -16.08 23.19
C PRO A 142 35.43 -14.71 22.82
N GLY A 143 34.71 -13.87 22.12
CA GLY A 143 35.20 -12.57 21.66
C GLY A 143 34.95 -11.39 22.59
N SER A 144 34.35 -11.59 23.79
CA SER A 144 33.88 -10.46 24.59
C SER A 144 34.68 -10.20 25.89
N GLY A 145 35.61 -11.10 26.26
CA GLY A 145 36.38 -10.97 27.50
C GLY A 145 35.56 -11.01 28.80
N GLY A 146 34.24 -11.15 28.72
CA GLY A 146 33.31 -11.15 29.84
C GLY A 146 32.20 -12.19 29.70
N LYS A 147 31.52 -12.49 30.80
CA LYS A 147 30.35 -13.34 30.84
C LYS A 147 29.10 -12.50 30.78
N MET A 148 28.05 -13.04 30.16
CA MET A 148 26.74 -12.39 30.17
C MET A 148 26.17 -12.39 31.59
N THR A 149 25.79 -11.22 32.08
CA THR A 149 25.34 -11.07 33.49
C THR A 149 23.81 -11.02 33.59
N SER A 150 23.13 -10.35 32.68
CA SER A 150 21.67 -10.21 32.72
C SER A 150 21.09 -9.83 31.37
N ILE A 151 19.76 -9.77 31.32
CA ILE A 151 18.99 -9.23 30.21
C ILE A 151 18.17 -8.07 30.75
N GLU A 152 18.35 -6.88 30.18
CA GLU A 152 17.53 -5.72 30.53
C GLU A 152 16.12 -5.78 29.93
N GLU A 153 15.15 -5.09 30.55
CA GLU A 153 13.78 -4.97 30.09
C GLU A 153 13.67 -4.42 28.65
N LYS A 154 14.66 -3.63 28.20
CA LYS A 154 14.74 -3.07 26.84
C LYS A 154 15.28 -4.05 25.80
N LYS A 155 15.34 -5.35 26.10
CA LYS A 155 15.84 -6.41 25.19
C LYS A 155 17.31 -6.21 24.78
N LYS A 156 18.14 -5.78 25.70
CA LYS A 156 19.58 -5.73 25.55
C LYS A 156 20.24 -6.79 26.42
N ALA A 157 21.34 -7.32 25.93
CA ALA A 157 22.21 -8.21 26.71
C ALA A 157 23.26 -7.39 27.47
N VAL A 158 23.41 -7.65 28.74
CA VAL A 158 24.46 -7.03 29.58
C VAL A 158 25.64 -7.98 29.64
N VAL A 159 26.79 -7.55 29.13
CA VAL A 159 28.04 -8.30 29.13
C VAL A 159 29.09 -7.42 29.79
N GLY A 160 29.48 -7.77 31.04
CA GLY A 160 30.28 -6.87 31.87
C GLY A 160 29.54 -5.56 32.13
N GLU A 161 30.11 -4.43 31.71
CA GLU A 161 29.53 -3.09 31.82
C GLU A 161 28.82 -2.64 30.52
N GLU A 162 28.87 -3.44 29.46
CA GLU A 162 28.36 -3.07 28.14
C GLU A 162 26.93 -3.58 27.89
N ASN A 163 26.11 -2.72 27.29
CA ASN A 163 24.76 -3.05 26.81
C ASN A 163 24.78 -3.33 25.31
N LEU A 164 24.63 -4.59 24.93
CA LEU A 164 24.68 -5.05 23.54
C LEU A 164 23.28 -5.33 22.98
N SER A 165 23.09 -5.05 21.69
CA SER A 165 21.95 -5.62 20.96
C SER A 165 22.12 -7.14 20.83
N PHE A 166 21.03 -7.88 20.69
CA PHE A 166 21.12 -9.33 20.51
C PHE A 166 21.87 -9.75 19.23
N GLU A 167 21.83 -8.95 18.18
CA GLU A 167 22.62 -9.20 16.98
C GLU A 167 24.11 -9.02 17.24
N GLU A 168 24.48 -8.01 18.02
CA GLU A 168 25.87 -7.77 18.42
C GLU A 168 26.38 -8.85 19.38
N LEU A 169 25.53 -9.32 20.32
CA LEU A 169 25.85 -10.43 21.19
C LEU A 169 26.22 -11.69 20.38
N VAL A 170 25.36 -12.04 19.39
CA VAL A 170 25.59 -13.21 18.52
C VAL A 170 26.87 -13.03 17.71
N ARG A 171 27.10 -11.82 17.15
CA ARG A 171 28.30 -11.50 16.39
C ARG A 171 29.58 -11.69 17.20
N ARG A 172 29.60 -11.16 18.43
CA ARG A 172 30.75 -11.31 19.37
C ARG A 172 30.97 -12.77 19.77
N ALA A 173 29.88 -13.48 20.08
CA ALA A 173 29.96 -14.89 20.44
C ALA A 173 30.55 -15.76 19.32
N LEU A 174 30.31 -15.40 18.05
CA LEU A 174 30.87 -16.09 16.89
C LEU A 174 32.24 -15.55 16.47
N GLY A 175 32.76 -14.49 17.09
CA GLY A 175 34.01 -13.84 16.66
C GLY A 175 33.94 -13.19 15.28
N VAL A 176 32.72 -12.86 14.79
CA VAL A 176 32.51 -12.29 13.46
C VAL A 176 32.64 -10.76 13.51
N THR A 177 33.63 -10.23 12.81
CA THR A 177 33.90 -8.78 12.73
C THR A 177 33.15 -8.09 11.58
N ASN A 178 32.83 -8.83 10.51
CA ASN A 178 32.14 -8.28 9.34
C ASN A 178 30.72 -7.84 9.67
N LYS A 179 30.44 -6.53 9.61
CA LYS A 179 29.13 -5.94 9.89
C LYS A 179 28.09 -6.21 8.80
N LYS A 180 28.50 -6.67 7.61
CA LYS A 180 27.58 -7.07 6.53
C LYS A 180 26.89 -8.41 6.83
N ASN A 181 27.47 -9.26 7.66
CA ASN A 181 26.86 -10.51 8.10
C ASN A 181 25.73 -10.20 9.09
N ARG A 182 24.49 -10.43 8.66
CA ARG A 182 23.27 -10.14 9.41
C ARG A 182 22.68 -11.45 9.96
N PHE A 183 22.65 -11.59 11.25
CA PHE A 183 22.07 -12.77 11.91
C PHE A 183 20.55 -12.56 12.08
N LEU A 184 19.74 -13.39 11.47
CA LEU A 184 18.27 -13.20 11.41
C LEU A 184 17.50 -14.21 12.24
N LEU A 185 17.89 -15.50 12.21
CA LEU A 185 17.23 -16.58 12.93
C LEU A 185 18.19 -17.31 13.87
N ILE A 186 17.66 -17.73 15.01
CA ILE A 186 18.31 -18.58 15.99
C ILE A 186 17.57 -19.91 16.06
N ILE A 187 18.33 -21.00 15.95
CA ILE A 187 17.85 -22.37 15.91
C ILE A 187 18.43 -23.13 17.10
N PRO A 188 17.63 -23.51 18.13
CA PRO A 188 18.11 -24.29 19.25
C PRO A 188 18.46 -25.70 18.85
N ALA A 189 19.63 -26.16 19.30
CA ALA A 189 20.12 -27.52 19.18
C ALA A 189 20.55 -28.07 20.55
N LEU A 190 20.50 -29.38 20.70
CA LEU A 190 20.97 -30.09 21.88
C LEU A 190 22.04 -31.09 21.49
N GLN A 191 23.22 -30.98 22.10
CA GLN A 191 24.31 -31.94 21.96
C GLN A 191 24.25 -32.92 23.12
N CYS A 192 23.96 -34.17 22.83
CA CYS A 192 24.06 -35.26 23.82
C CYS A 192 25.43 -35.97 23.72
N PRO A 193 25.93 -36.57 24.81
CA PRO A 193 27.18 -37.32 24.78
C PRO A 193 27.15 -38.45 23.76
N GLY A 194 28.10 -38.47 22.81
CA GLY A 194 28.22 -39.52 21.80
C GLY A 194 27.22 -39.49 20.66
N GLU A 195 26.31 -38.52 20.60
CA GLU A 195 25.31 -38.36 19.55
C GLU A 195 25.56 -37.09 18.72
N PRO A 196 25.13 -37.02 17.46
CA PRO A 196 25.15 -35.79 16.71
C PRO A 196 24.16 -34.74 17.29
N PRO A 197 24.38 -33.44 17.09
CA PRO A 197 23.46 -32.41 17.59
C PRO A 197 22.02 -32.58 17.10
N VAL A 198 21.08 -32.60 18.02
CA VAL A 198 19.64 -32.71 17.71
C VAL A 198 19.01 -31.35 17.58
N ILE A 199 18.50 -31.00 16.40
CA ILE A 199 17.77 -29.76 16.18
C ILE A 199 16.38 -29.88 16.80
N LEU A 200 16.16 -29.15 17.89
CA LEU A 200 14.96 -29.31 18.73
C LEU A 200 13.66 -28.94 17.99
N SER A 201 13.71 -28.02 17.04
CA SER A 201 12.53 -27.65 16.24
C SER A 201 12.11 -28.72 15.23
N ARG A 202 12.95 -29.71 14.93
CA ARG A 202 12.66 -30.87 14.08
C ARG A 202 12.24 -32.09 14.91
N HIS A 203 12.32 -32.03 16.22
CA HIS A 203 12.00 -33.16 17.08
C HIS A 203 10.53 -33.60 16.90
N PRO A 204 10.22 -34.91 16.71
CA PRO A 204 8.85 -35.39 16.48
C PRO A 204 7.88 -34.97 17.58
N ASP A 205 8.28 -35.08 18.85
CA ASP A 205 7.43 -34.67 19.99
C ASP A 205 7.13 -33.19 19.98
N TYR A 206 8.07 -32.34 19.53
CA TYR A 206 7.84 -30.90 19.38
C TYR A 206 6.77 -30.62 18.33
N LEU A 207 6.81 -31.28 17.19
CA LEU A 207 5.81 -31.12 16.13
C LEU A 207 4.42 -31.59 16.59
N VAL A 208 4.36 -32.72 17.32
CA VAL A 208 3.11 -33.19 17.94
C VAL A 208 2.60 -32.18 18.95
N LEU A 209 3.45 -31.62 19.80
CA LEU A 209 3.08 -30.57 20.76
C LEU A 209 2.50 -29.35 20.08
N VAL A 210 3.17 -28.84 19.03
CA VAL A 210 2.68 -27.67 18.27
C VAL A 210 1.31 -27.99 17.66
N GLY A 211 1.12 -29.17 17.11
CA GLY A 211 -0.16 -29.64 16.59
C GLY A 211 -1.29 -29.63 17.65
N LYS A 212 -1.01 -30.17 18.84
CA LYS A 212 -1.94 -30.17 19.98
C LYS A 212 -2.21 -28.72 20.49
N ALA A 213 -1.18 -27.92 20.67
CA ALA A 213 -1.30 -26.54 21.14
C ALA A 213 -2.08 -25.65 20.17
N LYS A 214 -1.98 -25.92 18.87
CA LYS A 214 -2.77 -25.25 17.81
C LYS A 214 -4.13 -25.91 17.58
N ARG A 215 -4.48 -26.96 18.30
CA ARG A 215 -5.75 -27.71 18.17
C ARG A 215 -5.97 -28.30 16.78
N LEU A 216 -4.90 -28.73 16.12
CA LEU A 216 -4.99 -29.39 14.82
C LEU A 216 -5.54 -30.82 14.92
N GLU A 217 -5.35 -31.48 16.06
CA GLU A 217 -5.97 -32.79 16.34
C GLU A 217 -7.42 -32.62 16.77
N LYS A 218 -8.23 -33.65 16.53
CA LYS A 218 -9.64 -33.72 16.99
C LYS A 218 -9.66 -33.63 18.53
N THR A 219 -10.00 -32.48 19.07
CA THR A 219 -10.17 -32.35 20.52
C THR A 219 -11.45 -33.12 20.90
N LYS A 220 -11.33 -34.17 21.73
CA LYS A 220 -12.48 -34.73 22.41
C LYS A 220 -13.06 -33.67 23.34
N ILE A 221 -14.09 -32.97 22.90
CA ILE A 221 -14.86 -32.08 23.77
C ILE A 221 -15.55 -32.94 24.78
N LYS A 222 -15.43 -32.64 26.06
CA LYS A 222 -16.24 -33.26 27.11
C LYS A 222 -17.71 -33.05 26.74
N GLN A 223 -18.33 -34.10 26.20
CA GLN A 223 -19.71 -34.05 25.76
C GLN A 223 -20.63 -34.00 27.00
N GLY A 224 -21.17 -32.85 27.29
CA GLY A 224 -22.53 -32.78 27.85
C GLY A 224 -23.48 -33.24 26.76
N LYS A 225 -24.61 -33.90 27.14
CA LYS A 225 -25.68 -34.49 26.33
C LYS A 225 -26.31 -33.58 25.27
N ASN A 226 -25.58 -32.96 24.38
CA ASN A 226 -26.13 -31.97 23.44
C ASN A 226 -25.80 -32.30 21.97
N THR A 227 -26.84 -32.37 21.20
CA THR A 227 -26.91 -32.18 19.75
C THR A 227 -25.91 -31.14 19.30
N GLY A 228 -24.93 -31.51 18.43
CA GLY A 228 -23.87 -30.67 17.93
C GLY A 228 -24.34 -29.28 17.44
N PHE A 229 -23.48 -28.30 17.51
CA PHE A 229 -23.74 -26.94 17.00
C PHE A 229 -23.54 -26.88 15.48
N VAL A 230 -24.16 -25.87 14.84
CA VAL A 230 -24.00 -25.63 13.40
C VAL A 230 -22.67 -24.90 13.16
N CYS A 231 -21.87 -25.45 12.27
CA CYS A 231 -20.63 -24.79 11.83
C CYS A 231 -20.94 -23.56 10.98
N SER A 232 -20.41 -22.41 11.35
CA SER A 232 -20.63 -21.15 10.63
C SER A 232 -20.11 -21.17 9.18
N VAL A 233 -19.18 -22.07 8.84
CA VAL A 233 -18.57 -22.16 7.50
C VAL A 233 -19.28 -23.21 6.63
N CYS A 234 -19.32 -24.48 7.05
CA CYS A 234 -19.92 -25.54 6.22
C CYS A 234 -21.42 -25.74 6.46
N ARG A 235 -22.02 -25.00 7.39
CA ARG A 235 -23.44 -25.07 7.77
C ARG A 235 -23.90 -26.45 8.31
N ASN A 236 -22.99 -27.38 8.43
CA ASN A 236 -23.31 -28.70 8.96
C ASN A 236 -23.30 -28.71 10.50
N ARG A 237 -24.22 -29.47 11.09
CA ARG A 237 -24.24 -29.73 12.53
C ARG A 237 -23.22 -30.81 12.87
N LYS A 238 -22.24 -30.49 13.72
CA LYS A 238 -21.17 -31.43 14.11
C LYS A 238 -20.83 -31.31 15.60
N PRO A 239 -20.38 -32.43 16.22
CA PRO A 239 -20.06 -32.44 17.65
C PRO A 239 -18.76 -31.65 17.98
N ASP A 240 -17.86 -31.43 17.03
CA ASP A 240 -16.59 -30.74 17.18
C ASP A 240 -16.65 -29.25 16.87
N VAL A 241 -17.84 -28.68 16.68
CA VAL A 241 -18.02 -27.25 16.46
C VAL A 241 -17.72 -26.49 17.74
N ASN A 242 -16.78 -25.52 17.65
CA ASN A 242 -16.32 -24.77 18.79
C ASN A 242 -15.94 -23.33 18.41
N SER A 243 -16.23 -22.37 19.27
CA SER A 243 -15.85 -20.96 19.10
C SER A 243 -14.38 -20.70 19.44
N GLU A 244 -13.72 -21.60 20.16
CA GLU A 244 -12.33 -21.42 20.60
C GLU A 244 -11.30 -21.63 19.48
N TYR A 245 -11.67 -22.28 18.37
CA TYR A 245 -10.80 -22.34 17.19
C TYR A 245 -10.44 -20.95 16.68
N SER A 246 -11.37 -20.02 16.72
CA SER A 246 -11.16 -18.64 16.28
C SER A 246 -10.08 -17.87 17.06
N VAL A 247 -9.76 -18.33 18.29
CA VAL A 247 -8.69 -17.73 19.10
C VAL A 247 -7.31 -18.03 18.51
N LYS A 248 -7.17 -19.11 17.75
CA LYS A 248 -5.91 -19.62 17.23
C LYS A 248 -5.48 -19.00 15.89
N PHE A 249 -6.38 -18.28 15.21
CA PHE A 249 -6.01 -17.52 14.01
C PHE A 249 -4.96 -16.42 14.28
N SER A 250 -4.20 -16.08 13.25
CA SER A 250 -3.23 -14.99 13.32
C SER A 250 -3.89 -13.69 13.79
N ARG A 251 -3.17 -12.85 14.54
CA ARG A 251 -3.69 -11.54 15.00
C ARG A 251 -3.92 -10.59 13.85
N THR A 252 -3.10 -10.69 12.83
CA THR A 252 -3.06 -9.81 11.65
C THR A 252 -3.53 -10.51 10.38
N GLY A 253 -3.96 -11.80 10.49
CA GLY A 253 -4.42 -12.59 9.36
C GLY A 253 -5.84 -12.25 8.93
N ILE A 254 -6.17 -12.61 7.70
CA ILE A 254 -7.47 -12.34 7.11
C ILE A 254 -8.64 -12.92 7.91
N ASN A 255 -8.49 -14.11 8.51
CA ASN A 255 -9.55 -14.71 9.33
C ASN A 255 -9.91 -13.81 10.52
N LYS A 256 -8.99 -12.94 10.97
CA LYS A 256 -9.23 -12.05 12.10
C LYS A 256 -10.23 -10.94 11.79
N ILE A 257 -10.36 -10.56 10.53
CA ILE A 257 -11.32 -9.56 10.06
C ILE A 257 -12.76 -10.00 10.33
N PHE A 258 -13.04 -11.30 10.20
CA PHE A 258 -14.38 -11.88 10.31
C PHE A 258 -14.75 -12.34 11.72
N ILE A 259 -13.89 -12.14 12.72
CA ILE A 259 -14.07 -12.67 14.07
C ILE A 259 -14.04 -11.55 15.11
N THR A 260 -15.09 -11.47 15.90
CA THR A 260 -15.12 -10.58 17.06
C THR A 260 -14.93 -11.36 18.36
N LYS A 261 -14.21 -10.76 19.32
CA LYS A 261 -14.06 -11.25 20.70
C LYS A 261 -14.60 -10.26 21.72
N LYS A 262 -15.24 -9.20 21.30
CA LYS A 262 -15.87 -8.24 22.20
C LYS A 262 -17.10 -8.90 22.80
N ILE A 263 -17.19 -8.89 24.14
CA ILE A 263 -18.26 -9.56 24.88
C ILE A 263 -19.66 -9.09 24.46
N ASN A 264 -19.79 -7.83 24.05
CA ASN A 264 -21.06 -7.25 23.60
C ASN A 264 -21.64 -7.93 22.35
N TYR A 265 -20.83 -8.64 21.57
CA TYR A 265 -21.30 -9.43 20.41
C TYR A 265 -21.57 -10.90 20.76
N ALA A 266 -21.30 -11.32 21.99
CA ALA A 266 -21.63 -12.66 22.44
C ALA A 266 -23.11 -12.74 22.82
N SER A 267 -23.80 -13.81 22.43
CA SER A 267 -25.19 -14.03 22.85
C SER A 267 -25.28 -13.98 24.37
N LYS A 268 -26.27 -13.24 24.89
CA LYS A 268 -26.46 -12.94 26.33
C LYS A 268 -25.29 -12.22 27.01
N ILE A 269 -24.38 -11.60 26.23
CA ILE A 269 -23.19 -10.90 26.75
C ILE A 269 -22.31 -11.80 27.62
N GLU A 270 -22.30 -13.10 27.35
CA GLU A 270 -21.53 -14.10 28.06
C GLU A 270 -20.50 -14.77 27.15
N LYS A 271 -19.32 -15.13 27.70
CA LYS A 271 -18.27 -15.83 26.93
C LYS A 271 -18.75 -17.16 26.33
N SER A 272 -19.64 -17.84 27.00
CA SER A 272 -20.32 -19.06 26.52
C SER A 272 -21.16 -18.82 25.27
N GLY A 273 -21.65 -17.58 25.10
CA GLY A 273 -22.47 -17.17 23.96
C GLY A 273 -21.73 -17.07 22.63
N TYR A 274 -20.39 -17.00 22.62
CA TYR A 274 -19.62 -16.96 21.37
C TYR A 274 -19.86 -18.16 20.44
N ILE A 275 -20.23 -19.31 20.99
CA ILE A 275 -20.55 -20.49 20.20
C ILE A 275 -21.76 -20.29 19.27
N ARG A 276 -22.64 -19.37 19.62
CA ARG A 276 -23.82 -18.99 18.82
C ARG A 276 -23.53 -17.88 17.83
N THR A 277 -22.47 -17.10 18.07
CA THR A 277 -22.07 -15.98 17.18
C THR A 277 -21.19 -16.47 16.05
N TYR A 278 -20.10 -17.15 16.38
CA TYR A 278 -19.19 -17.70 15.39
C TYR A 278 -18.49 -18.95 15.95
N ALA A 279 -18.86 -20.10 15.43
CA ALA A 279 -18.27 -21.37 15.80
C ALA A 279 -18.01 -22.23 14.54
N ILE A 280 -16.91 -22.93 14.51
CA ILE A 280 -16.49 -23.73 13.35
C ILE A 280 -16.07 -25.13 13.77
N CYS A 281 -16.24 -26.11 12.87
CA CYS A 281 -15.75 -27.46 13.08
C CYS A 281 -14.25 -27.55 12.80
N ASN A 282 -13.57 -28.56 13.32
CA ASN A 282 -12.13 -28.77 13.15
C ASN A 282 -11.70 -28.84 11.68
N SER A 283 -12.49 -29.51 10.83
CA SER A 283 -12.22 -29.58 9.40
C SER A 283 -12.21 -28.20 8.72
N CYS A 284 -13.22 -27.36 9.01
CA CYS A 284 -13.26 -26.00 8.49
C CYS A 284 -12.15 -25.12 9.08
N TYR A 285 -11.83 -25.29 10.37
CA TYR A 285 -10.71 -24.60 11.01
C TYR A 285 -9.38 -24.86 10.28
N LYS A 286 -9.09 -26.13 9.97
CA LYS A 286 -7.87 -26.50 9.22
C LYS A 286 -7.84 -25.87 7.82
N LYS A 287 -8.98 -25.90 7.11
CA LYS A 287 -9.10 -25.28 5.79
C LYS A 287 -8.88 -23.76 5.84
N LEU A 288 -9.44 -23.09 6.85
CA LEU A 288 -9.26 -21.66 7.05
C LEU A 288 -7.81 -21.30 7.40
N LEU A 289 -7.11 -22.11 8.21
CA LEU A 289 -5.69 -21.91 8.49
C LEU A 289 -4.84 -22.04 7.23
N SER A 290 -5.08 -23.09 6.43
CA SER A 290 -4.36 -23.28 5.16
C SER A 290 -4.65 -22.15 4.17
N GLY A 291 -5.92 -21.73 4.06
CA GLY A 291 -6.31 -20.60 3.22
C GLY A 291 -5.68 -19.27 3.68
N GLU A 292 -5.65 -19.01 4.99
CA GLU A 292 -4.98 -17.82 5.56
C GLU A 292 -3.50 -17.79 5.19
N ALA A 293 -2.80 -18.92 5.35
CA ALA A 293 -1.39 -19.01 5.02
C ALA A 293 -1.10 -18.73 3.54
N ILE A 294 -1.95 -19.22 2.62
CA ILE A 294 -1.84 -18.98 1.18
C ILE A 294 -2.11 -17.49 0.88
N ILE A 295 -3.23 -16.96 1.38
CA ILE A 295 -3.62 -15.57 1.14
C ILE A 295 -2.54 -14.60 1.65
N GLU A 296 -2.01 -14.85 2.84
CA GLU A 296 -0.95 -14.01 3.40
C GLU A 296 0.35 -14.03 2.60
N ARG A 297 0.64 -15.10 1.88
CA ARG A 297 1.86 -15.25 1.11
C ARG A 297 1.75 -14.64 -0.29
N ARG A 298 0.59 -14.78 -0.95
CA ARG A 298 0.46 -14.61 -2.39
C ARG A 298 -0.65 -13.67 -2.84
N PHE A 299 -1.57 -13.30 -1.94
CA PHE A 299 -2.74 -12.48 -2.24
C PHE A 299 -2.70 -11.13 -1.54
N ARG A 300 -1.50 -10.67 -1.24
CA ARG A 300 -1.26 -9.35 -0.64
C ARG A 300 -0.74 -8.37 -1.69
N THR A 301 -1.25 -7.15 -1.59
CA THR A 301 -0.74 -5.99 -2.32
C THR A 301 -0.78 -4.76 -1.41
N ARG A 302 -0.51 -3.59 -1.99
CA ARG A 302 -0.76 -2.29 -1.38
C ARG A 302 -1.67 -1.46 -2.26
N ILE A 303 -2.65 -0.81 -1.67
CA ILE A 303 -3.55 0.11 -2.34
C ILE A 303 -3.51 1.43 -1.58
N ALA A 304 -3.21 2.52 -2.25
CA ALA A 304 -3.01 3.84 -1.64
C ALA A 304 -2.00 3.82 -0.46
N GLY A 305 -0.93 3.02 -0.57
CA GLY A 305 0.09 2.86 0.48
C GLY A 305 -0.30 1.95 1.64
N GLU A 306 -1.56 1.53 1.76
CA GLU A 306 -2.08 0.64 2.80
C GLU A 306 -2.00 -0.84 2.39
N ASN A 307 -1.99 -1.75 3.37
CA ASN A 307 -2.03 -3.18 3.07
C ASN A 307 -3.39 -3.57 2.49
N ALA A 308 -3.38 -4.46 1.51
CA ALA A 308 -4.61 -4.99 0.93
C ALA A 308 -4.53 -6.49 0.68
N PHE A 309 -5.68 -7.17 0.78
CA PHE A 309 -5.88 -8.50 0.25
C PHE A 309 -6.64 -8.41 -1.07
N VAL A 310 -6.18 -9.14 -2.07
CA VAL A 310 -6.86 -9.33 -3.36
C VAL A 310 -7.39 -10.74 -3.38
N LEU A 311 -8.71 -10.91 -3.33
CA LEU A 311 -9.37 -12.21 -3.22
C LEU A 311 -10.17 -12.48 -4.50
N PRO A 312 -9.66 -13.27 -5.43
CA PRO A 312 -10.42 -13.70 -6.59
C PRO A 312 -11.60 -14.61 -6.16
N GLU A 313 -12.74 -14.36 -6.76
CA GLU A 313 -13.95 -15.19 -6.63
C GLU A 313 -14.43 -15.61 -8.03
N GLY A 314 -14.88 -16.83 -8.17
CA GLY A 314 -15.36 -17.35 -9.45
C GLY A 314 -16.20 -18.61 -9.28
N THR A 315 -17.03 -18.89 -10.26
CA THR A 315 -17.98 -20.00 -10.28
C THR A 315 -17.37 -21.31 -10.81
N VAL A 316 -16.10 -21.32 -11.19
CA VAL A 316 -15.50 -22.47 -11.90
C VAL A 316 -14.85 -23.44 -10.93
N GLU A 317 -15.30 -24.70 -10.97
CA GLU A 317 -14.79 -25.79 -10.13
C GLU A 317 -13.31 -26.14 -10.38
N HIS A 318 -12.69 -25.63 -11.45
CA HIS A 318 -11.37 -26.04 -11.95
C HIS A 318 -10.37 -24.91 -12.13
N LEU A 319 -10.43 -23.87 -11.29
CA LEU A 319 -9.39 -22.83 -11.30
C LEU A 319 -8.02 -23.43 -10.99
N SER A 320 -7.10 -23.36 -11.95
CA SER A 320 -5.71 -23.64 -11.65
C SER A 320 -5.17 -22.56 -10.69
N TYR A 321 -4.45 -22.99 -9.68
CA TYR A 321 -3.82 -22.09 -8.71
C TYR A 321 -2.93 -21.02 -9.38
N ASN A 322 -2.20 -21.38 -10.41
CA ASN A 322 -1.36 -20.47 -11.20
C ASN A 322 -2.16 -19.35 -11.88
N TYR A 323 -3.42 -19.62 -12.26
CA TYR A 323 -4.28 -18.61 -12.84
C TYR A 323 -4.74 -17.58 -11.79
N ILE A 324 -5.10 -18.06 -10.59
CA ILE A 324 -5.51 -17.21 -9.47
C ILE A 324 -4.38 -16.27 -9.07
N GLU A 325 -3.12 -16.74 -9.04
CA GLU A 325 -1.96 -15.88 -8.77
C GLU A 325 -1.79 -14.79 -9.83
N LYS A 326 -1.94 -15.12 -11.11
CA LYS A 326 -1.88 -14.13 -12.18
C LYS A 326 -2.93 -13.03 -12.03
N LEU A 327 -4.13 -13.34 -11.53
CA LEU A 327 -5.15 -12.33 -11.26
C LEU A 327 -4.72 -11.34 -10.17
N VAL A 328 -4.01 -11.81 -9.16
CA VAL A 328 -3.45 -10.94 -8.12
C VAL A 328 -2.36 -10.05 -8.68
N ASP A 329 -1.45 -10.61 -9.46
CA ASP A 329 -0.37 -9.85 -10.12
C ASP A 329 -0.92 -8.78 -11.07
N ILE A 330 -2.00 -9.10 -11.80
CA ILE A 330 -2.72 -8.17 -12.67
C ILE A 330 -3.30 -7.00 -11.85
N ALA A 331 -3.95 -7.29 -10.72
CA ALA A 331 -4.50 -6.27 -9.84
C ALA A 331 -3.39 -5.44 -9.18
N ASP A 332 -2.32 -6.09 -8.70
CA ASP A 332 -1.17 -5.41 -8.10
C ASP A 332 -0.54 -4.43 -9.09
N PHE A 333 -0.28 -4.85 -10.32
CA PHE A 333 0.29 -3.99 -11.35
C PHE A 333 -0.63 -2.80 -11.70
N ALA A 334 -1.96 -2.95 -11.67
CA ALA A 334 -2.88 -1.84 -11.93
C ALA A 334 -2.79 -0.72 -10.87
N PHE A 335 -2.55 -1.08 -9.60
CA PHE A 335 -2.41 -0.11 -8.51
C PHE A 335 -0.99 0.45 -8.34
N HIS A 336 0.04 -0.20 -8.92
CA HIS A 336 1.44 0.24 -8.82
C HIS A 336 2.01 0.75 -10.14
N GLY A 337 1.50 0.28 -11.27
CA GLY A 337 1.88 0.75 -12.59
C GLY A 337 1.49 2.21 -12.80
N ARG A 338 2.27 2.93 -13.61
CA ARG A 338 2.03 4.34 -13.94
C ARG A 338 1.40 4.53 -15.32
N ASP A 339 1.36 3.50 -16.15
CA ASP A 339 0.86 3.55 -17.52
C ASP A 339 -0.19 2.45 -17.75
N ALA A 340 -1.43 2.86 -17.97
CA ALA A 340 -2.52 1.95 -18.27
C ALA A 340 -2.34 1.25 -19.64
N ALA A 341 -1.68 1.89 -20.61
CA ALA A 341 -1.39 1.26 -21.90
C ALA A 341 -0.35 0.15 -21.77
N GLU A 342 0.66 0.32 -20.89
CA GLU A 342 1.62 -0.74 -20.56
C GLU A 342 0.93 -1.92 -19.87
N TRP A 343 0.06 -1.64 -18.91
CA TRP A 343 -0.75 -2.65 -18.24
C TRP A 343 -1.58 -3.46 -19.26
N LEU A 344 -2.25 -2.80 -20.19
CA LEU A 344 -3.05 -3.47 -21.23
C LEU A 344 -2.20 -4.37 -22.15
N ARG A 345 -0.96 -3.97 -22.45
CA ARG A 345 -0.03 -4.79 -23.24
C ARG A 345 0.49 -6.00 -22.46
N SER A 346 0.70 -5.87 -21.16
CA SER A 346 1.22 -6.95 -20.30
C SER A 346 0.18 -8.01 -19.98
N VAL A 347 -1.10 -7.61 -19.91
CA VAL A 347 -2.22 -8.52 -19.64
C VAL A 347 -2.61 -9.20 -20.95
N LYS A 348 -2.01 -10.38 -21.20
CA LYS A 348 -2.35 -11.18 -22.38
C LYS A 348 -3.84 -11.51 -22.40
N ALA A 349 -4.46 -11.41 -23.57
CA ALA A 349 -5.87 -11.72 -23.78
C ALA A 349 -6.26 -13.11 -23.24
N GLU A 350 -5.39 -14.11 -23.40
CA GLU A 350 -5.55 -15.47 -22.86
C GLU A 350 -5.77 -15.56 -21.35
N ALA A 351 -5.18 -14.61 -20.59
CA ALA A 351 -5.37 -14.59 -19.13
C ALA A 351 -6.73 -14.04 -18.71
N LEU A 352 -7.40 -13.28 -19.59
CA LEU A 352 -8.71 -12.67 -19.37
C LEU A 352 -9.86 -13.43 -20.05
N GLU A 353 -9.54 -14.21 -21.08
CA GLU A 353 -10.52 -14.95 -21.90
C GLU A 353 -10.70 -16.41 -21.48
N ALA A 354 -9.84 -16.93 -20.60
CA ALA A 354 -9.91 -18.31 -20.13
C ALA A 354 -11.15 -18.57 -19.26
N GLY A 355 -12.30 -18.42 -19.86
CA GLY A 355 -13.52 -19.18 -19.63
C GLY A 355 -14.24 -19.04 -18.30
N GLY A 356 -13.99 -18.02 -17.48
CA GLY A 356 -14.68 -17.87 -16.22
C GLY A 356 -15.11 -16.44 -15.90
N LEU A 357 -16.32 -16.27 -15.40
CA LEU A 357 -16.74 -15.04 -14.76
C LEU A 357 -16.02 -14.91 -13.41
N TYR A 358 -15.00 -14.06 -13.34
CA TYR A 358 -14.28 -13.77 -12.13
C TYR A 358 -14.61 -12.39 -11.61
N ALA A 359 -14.74 -12.31 -10.30
CA ALA A 359 -14.76 -11.07 -9.55
C ALA A 359 -13.53 -11.00 -8.65
N LEU A 360 -13.07 -9.80 -8.36
CA LEU A 360 -12.03 -9.50 -7.39
C LEU A 360 -12.65 -8.81 -6.19
N ASN A 361 -12.36 -9.31 -5.00
CA ASN A 361 -12.70 -8.68 -3.73
C ASN A 361 -11.43 -8.06 -3.13
N LEU A 362 -11.41 -6.76 -2.92
CA LEU A 362 -10.30 -6.02 -2.38
C LEU A 362 -10.62 -5.63 -0.94
N ILE A 363 -9.77 -6.01 0.01
CA ILE A 363 -9.93 -5.64 1.42
C ILE A 363 -8.71 -4.82 1.82
N VAL A 364 -8.87 -3.50 1.90
CA VAL A 364 -7.81 -2.59 2.34
C VAL A 364 -7.86 -2.47 3.85
N TYR A 365 -6.72 -2.66 4.50
CA TYR A 365 -6.65 -2.72 5.95
C TYR A 365 -5.36 -2.13 6.50
N ARG A 366 -5.42 -1.76 7.78
CA ARG A 366 -4.28 -1.32 8.58
C ARG A 366 -4.10 -2.23 9.77
N THR A 367 -2.86 -2.44 10.18
CA THR A 367 -2.54 -3.23 11.37
C THR A 367 -1.50 -2.54 12.24
N ASP A 368 -1.68 -2.63 13.55
CA ASP A 368 -0.71 -2.23 14.58
C ASP A 368 0.10 -3.44 15.10
N GLY A 369 0.01 -4.61 14.44
CA GLY A 369 0.61 -5.86 14.88
C GLY A 369 -0.23 -6.63 15.91
N ASN A 370 -1.20 -6.01 16.55
CA ASN A 370 -2.11 -6.61 17.53
C ASN A 370 -3.57 -6.71 17.04
N SER A 371 -3.97 -5.78 16.19
CA SER A 371 -5.31 -5.70 15.61
C SER A 371 -5.27 -5.43 14.11
N VAL A 372 -6.39 -5.70 13.45
CA VAL A 372 -6.62 -5.35 12.06
C VAL A 372 -7.84 -4.44 12.00
N SER A 373 -7.67 -3.30 11.36
CA SER A 373 -8.75 -2.34 11.06
C SER A 373 -8.98 -2.31 9.56
N VAL A 374 -10.15 -2.71 9.10
CA VAL A 374 -10.55 -2.59 7.70
C VAL A 374 -10.82 -1.12 7.41
N LEU A 375 -10.18 -0.59 6.39
CA LEU A 375 -10.36 0.78 5.92
C LEU A 375 -11.44 0.85 4.84
N GLN A 376 -11.42 -0.11 3.91
CA GLN A 376 -12.36 -0.18 2.80
C GLN A 376 -12.47 -1.62 2.29
N THR A 377 -13.67 -2.02 1.88
CA THR A 377 -13.91 -3.19 1.04
C THR A 377 -14.43 -2.74 -0.32
N ILE A 378 -13.91 -3.35 -1.38
CA ILE A 378 -14.40 -3.21 -2.75
C ILE A 378 -14.72 -4.63 -3.20
N GLU A 379 -16.00 -4.93 -3.28
CA GLU A 379 -16.50 -6.30 -3.46
C GLU A 379 -17.02 -6.51 -4.89
N ASP A 380 -16.96 -7.76 -5.33
CA ASP A 380 -17.56 -8.23 -6.58
C ASP A 380 -17.13 -7.43 -7.83
N VAL A 381 -15.86 -7.00 -7.88
CA VAL A 381 -15.34 -6.27 -9.04
C VAL A 381 -15.12 -7.23 -10.21
N PRO A 382 -15.94 -7.16 -11.29
CA PRO A 382 -15.71 -8.00 -12.45
C PRO A 382 -14.36 -7.69 -13.11
N LEU A 383 -13.62 -8.70 -13.52
CA LEU A 383 -12.34 -8.49 -14.20
C LEU A 383 -12.49 -7.63 -15.47
N LEU A 384 -13.63 -7.76 -16.16
CA LEU A 384 -13.97 -6.92 -17.32
C LEU A 384 -14.10 -5.43 -16.93
N ARG A 385 -14.61 -5.12 -15.73
CA ARG A 385 -14.68 -3.74 -15.24
C ARG A 385 -13.27 -3.19 -15.00
N PHE A 386 -12.38 -3.99 -14.44
CA PHE A 386 -10.97 -3.60 -14.27
C PHE A 386 -10.32 -3.27 -15.61
N LYS A 387 -10.49 -4.14 -16.61
CA LYS A 387 -10.00 -3.93 -17.98
C LYS A 387 -10.60 -2.68 -18.63
N LEU A 388 -11.90 -2.46 -18.45
CA LEU A 388 -12.59 -1.27 -18.97
C LEU A 388 -11.99 0.01 -18.37
N VAL A 389 -11.82 0.08 -17.05
CA VAL A 389 -11.25 1.25 -16.38
C VAL A 389 -9.84 1.54 -16.91
N MET A 390 -8.99 0.52 -17.00
CA MET A 390 -7.61 0.70 -17.51
C MET A 390 -7.58 1.12 -18.98
N ARG A 391 -8.48 0.57 -19.82
CA ARG A 391 -8.62 0.97 -21.21
C ARG A 391 -9.01 2.45 -21.33
N LEU A 392 -9.99 2.89 -20.55
CA LEU A 392 -10.41 4.29 -20.56
C LEU A 392 -9.28 5.23 -20.10
N PHE A 393 -8.51 4.86 -19.09
CA PHE A 393 -7.31 5.64 -18.74
C PHE A 393 -6.34 5.76 -19.92
N ALA A 394 -6.05 4.66 -20.62
CA ALA A 394 -5.13 4.68 -21.76
C ALA A 394 -5.66 5.53 -22.92
N GLU A 395 -6.96 5.40 -23.25
CA GLU A 395 -7.62 6.15 -24.33
C GLU A 395 -7.67 7.65 -24.04
N GLU A 396 -8.05 8.04 -22.80
CA GLU A 396 -8.18 9.45 -22.44
C GLU A 396 -6.82 10.13 -22.27
N VAL A 397 -5.80 9.41 -21.79
CA VAL A 397 -4.41 9.89 -21.78
C VAL A 397 -3.90 10.10 -23.22
N ALA A 398 -4.17 9.15 -24.12
CA ALA A 398 -3.76 9.29 -25.53
C ALA A 398 -4.43 10.51 -26.20
N ALA A 399 -5.68 10.78 -25.86
CA ALA A 399 -6.44 11.90 -26.38
C ALA A 399 -5.95 13.29 -25.89
N LEU A 400 -5.30 13.33 -24.72
CA LEU A 400 -4.77 14.56 -24.13
C LEU A 400 -3.25 14.74 -24.34
N ARG A 401 -2.60 13.88 -25.13
CA ARG A 401 -1.19 14.09 -25.50
C ARG A 401 -1.05 15.37 -26.36
N PRO A 402 0.01 16.17 -26.20
CA PRO A 402 1.17 15.99 -25.30
C PRO A 402 0.97 16.56 -23.88
N HIS A 403 -0.21 17.00 -23.50
CA HIS A 403 -0.45 17.76 -22.28
C HIS A 403 -0.41 16.92 -21.01
N VAL A 404 -0.62 15.59 -21.09
CA VAL A 404 -0.70 14.70 -19.92
C VAL A 404 0.33 13.58 -20.00
N ARG A 405 0.85 13.19 -18.82
CA ARG A 405 1.72 12.01 -18.66
C ARG A 405 0.90 10.73 -18.65
N PRO A 406 1.52 9.57 -18.94
CA PRO A 406 0.86 8.28 -18.74
C PRO A 406 0.25 8.15 -17.33
N MET A 407 -0.97 7.61 -17.27
CA MET A 407 -1.74 7.43 -16.05
C MET A 407 -2.35 6.04 -15.96
N SER A 408 -2.60 5.61 -14.74
CA SER A 408 -3.28 4.37 -14.39
C SER A 408 -4.06 4.54 -13.08
N LEU A 409 -4.66 3.48 -12.54
CA LEU A 409 -5.21 3.50 -11.18
C LEU A 409 -4.15 3.90 -10.14
N GLY A 410 -2.91 3.45 -10.27
CA GLY A 410 -1.82 3.82 -9.36
C GLY A 410 -1.54 5.32 -9.31
N SER A 411 -1.80 6.04 -10.41
CA SER A 411 -1.59 7.50 -10.48
C SER A 411 -2.58 8.28 -9.62
N VAL A 412 -3.79 7.75 -9.40
CA VAL A 412 -4.86 8.42 -8.63
C VAL A 412 -4.44 8.76 -7.21
N TYR A 413 -3.66 7.88 -6.56
CA TYR A 413 -3.16 8.12 -5.21
C TYR A 413 -2.33 9.41 -5.11
N HIS A 414 -1.60 9.77 -6.15
CA HIS A 414 -0.75 10.97 -6.19
C HIS A 414 -1.48 12.25 -6.61
N LEU A 415 -2.77 12.16 -6.94
CA LEU A 415 -3.59 13.29 -7.35
C LEU A 415 -4.55 13.75 -6.25
N ILE A 416 -5.19 12.82 -5.54
CA ILE A 416 -6.15 13.15 -4.49
C ILE A 416 -5.42 13.47 -3.19
N PRO A 417 -5.54 14.69 -2.65
CA PRO A 417 -4.82 15.11 -1.44
C PRO A 417 -5.15 14.23 -0.24
N VAL A 418 -4.12 13.69 0.40
CA VAL A 418 -4.23 12.82 1.56
C VAL A 418 -3.66 13.51 2.78
N ARG A 419 -4.48 13.71 3.80
CA ARG A 419 -4.10 14.37 5.05
C ARG A 419 -3.47 13.40 6.03
N LYS A 420 -2.41 13.84 6.68
CA LYS A 420 -1.84 13.16 7.83
C LYS A 420 -2.56 13.61 9.11
N THR A 421 -2.96 12.69 9.95
CA THR A 421 -3.57 13.01 11.25
C THR A 421 -2.50 13.47 12.25
N GLU A 422 -2.91 14.10 13.35
CA GLU A 422 -2.00 14.50 14.45
C GLU A 422 -1.17 13.32 14.99
N LYS A 423 -1.70 12.10 14.94
CA LYS A 423 -0.99 10.87 15.33
C LYS A 423 -0.06 10.31 14.24
N GLY A 424 0.17 11.06 13.17
CA GLY A 424 1.03 10.66 12.07
C GLY A 424 0.42 9.64 11.10
N GLN A 425 -0.86 9.28 11.26
CA GLN A 425 -1.55 8.36 10.36
C GLN A 425 -2.08 9.11 9.14
N VAL A 426 -1.92 8.52 7.97
CA VAL A 426 -2.42 9.06 6.70
C VAL A 426 -3.89 8.69 6.53
N ASN A 427 -4.75 9.68 6.22
CA ASN A 427 -6.17 9.43 5.95
C ASN A 427 -6.40 9.22 4.45
N VAL A 428 -6.40 7.97 4.02
CA VAL A 428 -6.55 7.58 2.60
C VAL A 428 -8.00 7.37 2.16
N GLN A 429 -8.99 7.68 3.01
CA GLN A 429 -10.39 7.35 2.75
C GLN A 429 -10.91 7.95 1.44
N ARG A 430 -10.52 9.19 1.09
CA ARG A 430 -10.92 9.83 -0.17
C ARG A 430 -10.48 9.03 -1.40
N VAL A 431 -9.23 8.56 -1.39
CA VAL A 431 -8.66 7.75 -2.48
C VAL A 431 -9.36 6.40 -2.57
N LEU A 432 -9.55 5.74 -1.42
CA LEU A 432 -10.20 4.44 -1.37
C LEU A 432 -11.66 4.51 -1.83
N SER A 433 -12.39 5.55 -1.43
CA SER A 433 -13.76 5.77 -1.90
C SER A 433 -13.80 6.02 -3.41
N PHE A 434 -12.84 6.76 -3.96
CA PHE A 434 -12.75 6.98 -5.40
C PHE A 434 -12.43 5.68 -6.17
N TYR A 435 -11.50 4.86 -5.66
CA TYR A 435 -11.26 3.54 -6.24
C TYR A 435 -12.51 2.65 -6.21
N LYS A 436 -13.25 2.69 -5.10
CA LYS A 436 -14.51 1.96 -4.99
C LYS A 436 -15.49 2.43 -6.05
N SER A 437 -15.66 3.73 -6.24
CA SER A 437 -16.55 4.28 -7.25
C SER A 437 -16.15 3.82 -8.67
N LEU A 438 -14.88 3.90 -9.04
CA LEU A 438 -14.40 3.45 -10.35
C LEU A 438 -14.66 1.96 -10.60
N LEU A 439 -14.43 1.12 -9.58
CA LEU A 439 -14.45 -0.33 -9.70
C LEU A 439 -15.84 -0.94 -9.48
N SER A 440 -16.65 -0.37 -8.58
CA SER A 440 -18.01 -0.87 -8.27
C SER A 440 -19.12 -0.11 -9.00
N GLY A 441 -18.81 0.99 -9.69
CA GLY A 441 -19.82 1.78 -10.40
C GLY A 441 -20.62 2.73 -9.50
N GLU A 442 -20.10 3.08 -8.32
CA GLU A 442 -20.75 4.05 -7.44
C GLU A 442 -20.57 5.48 -7.97
N MET A 443 -21.56 6.33 -7.69
CA MET A 443 -21.56 7.73 -8.12
C MET A 443 -20.40 8.52 -7.53
N VAL A 444 -19.82 9.40 -8.35
CA VAL A 444 -18.77 10.36 -7.97
C VAL A 444 -19.34 11.77 -8.06
N TYR A 445 -19.26 12.50 -6.95
CA TYR A 445 -19.68 13.90 -6.95
C TYR A 445 -18.64 14.78 -7.64
N SER A 446 -19.04 15.41 -8.74
CA SER A 446 -18.20 16.30 -9.55
C SER A 446 -17.54 17.41 -8.72
N ASN A 447 -18.31 18.00 -7.80
CA ASN A 447 -17.79 19.01 -6.87
C ASN A 447 -16.65 18.48 -5.98
N SER A 448 -16.68 17.21 -5.60
CA SER A 448 -15.61 16.61 -4.80
C SER A 448 -14.32 16.49 -5.61
N LEU A 449 -14.40 16.08 -6.88
CA LEU A 449 -13.22 16.01 -7.75
C LEU A 449 -12.61 17.40 -7.99
N VAL A 450 -13.44 18.40 -8.26
CA VAL A 450 -12.98 19.80 -8.40
C VAL A 450 -12.30 20.25 -7.12
N SER A 451 -12.93 20.02 -5.96
CA SER A 451 -12.37 20.39 -4.67
C SER A 451 -11.01 19.72 -4.42
N TYR A 452 -10.86 18.44 -4.77
CA TYR A 452 -9.58 17.75 -4.64
C TYR A 452 -8.51 18.32 -5.58
N ALA A 453 -8.87 18.68 -6.82
CA ALA A 453 -7.95 19.30 -7.76
C ALA A 453 -7.43 20.65 -7.23
N VAL A 454 -8.33 21.51 -6.77
CA VAL A 454 -8.01 22.83 -6.24
C VAL A 454 -7.24 22.73 -4.93
N GLU A 455 -7.61 21.80 -4.03
CA GLU A 455 -6.86 21.52 -2.81
C GLU A 455 -5.44 21.02 -3.13
N ALA A 456 -5.28 20.15 -4.14
CA ALA A 456 -3.96 19.67 -4.57
C ALA A 456 -3.09 20.84 -5.07
N LEU A 457 -3.65 21.74 -5.86
CA LEU A 457 -2.95 22.92 -6.35
C LEU A 457 -2.55 23.85 -5.19
N ASP A 458 -3.49 24.24 -4.31
CA ASP A 458 -3.21 25.12 -3.17
C ASP A 458 -2.10 24.55 -2.27
N LYS A 459 -2.27 23.30 -1.84
CA LYS A 459 -1.33 22.67 -0.91
C LYS A 459 0.01 22.33 -1.56
N GLY A 460 -0.01 21.89 -2.82
CA GLY A 460 1.21 21.60 -3.56
C GLY A 460 2.04 22.84 -3.83
N LEU A 461 1.43 23.93 -4.30
CA LEU A 461 2.14 25.19 -4.57
C LEU A 461 2.72 25.82 -3.29
N ARG A 462 1.97 25.80 -2.19
CA ARG A 462 2.49 26.28 -0.89
C ARG A 462 3.69 25.44 -0.41
N GLN A 463 3.65 24.13 -0.60
CA GLN A 463 4.75 23.25 -0.20
C GLN A 463 5.99 23.43 -1.11
N LEU A 464 5.78 23.65 -2.41
CA LEU A 464 6.85 23.98 -3.35
C LEU A 464 7.50 25.33 -3.03
N SER A 465 6.74 26.30 -2.54
CA SER A 465 7.24 27.60 -2.05
C SER A 465 7.86 27.55 -0.64
N LYS A 466 8.23 26.37 -0.14
CA LYS A 466 8.88 26.11 1.16
C LYS A 466 8.03 26.43 2.40
N GLN A 467 6.73 26.64 2.25
CA GLN A 467 5.84 26.65 3.40
C GLN A 467 5.70 25.22 3.91
N LYS A 468 6.17 24.93 5.12
CA LYS A 468 6.00 23.60 5.75
C LYS A 468 4.53 23.30 5.91
N LEU A 469 4.03 22.40 5.08
CA LEU A 469 2.72 21.77 5.22
C LEU A 469 2.94 20.29 5.53
N ASP A 470 3.06 19.97 6.80
CA ASP A 470 3.37 18.61 7.27
C ASP A 470 2.26 17.56 6.98
N ASN A 471 1.18 17.98 6.31
CA ASN A 471 -0.05 17.19 6.25
C ASN A 471 -0.33 16.50 4.90
N TYR A 472 0.51 16.72 3.87
CA TYR A 472 0.27 16.18 2.52
C TYR A 472 1.53 15.51 1.97
N GLU A 473 1.58 14.18 2.01
CA GLU A 473 2.79 13.42 1.60
C GLU A 473 2.67 12.77 0.22
N ASN A 474 1.45 12.60 -0.30
CA ASN A 474 1.21 11.77 -1.49
C ASN A 474 1.32 12.51 -2.82
N LEU A 475 1.38 13.85 -2.85
CA LEU A 475 1.43 14.64 -4.08
C LEU A 475 2.79 14.55 -4.82
N ASN A 476 3.72 13.74 -4.34
CA ASN A 476 5.02 13.46 -4.95
C ASN A 476 5.83 14.73 -5.31
N LEU A 477 5.78 15.75 -4.44
CA LEU A 477 6.32 17.09 -4.69
C LEU A 477 7.85 17.12 -4.79
N SER A 478 8.56 16.11 -4.27
CA SER A 478 10.01 15.96 -4.42
C SER A 478 10.47 15.87 -5.88
N TYR A 479 9.57 15.47 -6.78
CA TYR A 479 9.82 15.44 -8.21
C TYR A 479 9.83 16.85 -8.83
N TYR A 480 9.07 17.78 -8.25
CA TYR A 480 8.92 19.17 -8.71
C TYR A 480 9.79 20.08 -7.85
N ARG A 481 11.11 20.11 -8.11
CA ARG A 481 12.05 21.00 -7.40
C ARG A 481 11.78 22.47 -7.72
N GLU A 482 12.42 23.39 -7.00
CA GLU A 482 12.33 24.85 -7.22
C GLU A 482 12.35 25.21 -8.71
N GLY A 483 11.44 26.09 -9.14
CA GLY A 483 11.30 26.53 -10.52
C GLY A 483 10.48 25.61 -11.43
N LYS A 484 9.86 24.55 -10.88
CA LYS A 484 9.02 23.61 -11.67
C LYS A 484 7.54 23.62 -11.25
N GLU A 485 7.07 24.70 -10.65
CA GLU A 485 5.68 24.87 -10.21
C GLU A 485 4.71 24.74 -11.40
N ASP A 486 5.07 25.24 -12.57
CA ASP A 486 4.24 25.12 -13.77
C ASP A 486 4.01 23.67 -14.17
N PHE A 487 5.07 22.86 -14.14
CA PHE A 487 4.93 21.43 -14.44
C PHE A 487 4.04 20.69 -13.44
N PHE A 488 4.07 21.12 -12.17
CA PHE A 488 3.16 20.61 -11.16
C PHE A 488 1.71 21.02 -11.48
N ILE A 489 1.46 22.29 -11.76
CA ILE A 489 0.13 22.81 -12.15
C ILE A 489 -0.39 22.02 -13.37
N LYS A 490 0.41 21.93 -14.44
CA LYS A 490 0.05 21.19 -15.64
C LYS A 490 -0.30 19.74 -15.33
N HIS A 491 0.55 19.07 -14.54
CA HIS A 491 0.32 17.68 -14.17
C HIS A 491 -1.00 17.48 -13.43
N ILE A 492 -1.25 18.26 -12.38
CA ILE A 492 -2.48 18.15 -11.59
C ILE A 492 -3.70 18.41 -12.48
N VAL A 493 -3.76 19.56 -13.13
CA VAL A 493 -4.93 19.98 -13.90
C VAL A 493 -5.25 19.00 -15.04
N MET A 494 -4.25 18.66 -15.86
CA MET A 494 -4.47 17.77 -17.01
C MET A 494 -4.81 16.34 -16.55
N SER A 495 -4.24 15.87 -15.46
CA SER A 495 -4.60 14.58 -14.88
C SER A 495 -6.05 14.56 -14.36
N TYR A 496 -6.52 15.65 -13.76
CA TYR A 496 -7.93 15.73 -13.35
C TYR A 496 -8.89 15.81 -14.55
N LEU A 497 -8.50 16.43 -15.66
CA LEU A 497 -9.29 16.34 -16.91
C LEU A 497 -9.43 14.86 -17.35
N VAL A 498 -8.35 14.07 -17.29
CA VAL A 498 -8.44 12.62 -17.56
C VAL A 498 -9.41 11.94 -16.58
N LEU A 499 -9.33 12.24 -15.26
CA LEU A 499 -10.23 11.63 -14.27
C LEU A 499 -11.69 11.98 -14.55
N PHE A 500 -12.00 13.23 -14.88
CA PHE A 500 -13.36 13.63 -15.26
C PHE A 500 -13.85 12.87 -16.49
N ARG A 501 -13.01 12.72 -17.52
CA ARG A 501 -13.35 11.99 -18.73
C ARG A 501 -13.58 10.51 -18.46
N VAL A 502 -12.69 9.87 -17.73
CA VAL A 502 -12.85 8.46 -17.32
C VAL A 502 -14.15 8.26 -16.54
N CYS A 503 -14.42 9.14 -15.55
CA CYS A 503 -15.67 9.07 -14.79
C CYS A 503 -16.91 9.33 -15.66
N GLY A 504 -16.82 10.26 -16.61
CA GLY A 504 -17.91 10.54 -17.55
C GLY A 504 -18.20 9.37 -18.49
N GLN A 505 -17.16 8.74 -19.06
CA GLN A 505 -17.31 7.54 -19.91
C GLN A 505 -17.86 6.34 -19.14
N LEU A 506 -17.62 6.27 -17.85
CA LEU A 506 -18.15 5.25 -16.94
C LEU A 506 -19.54 5.59 -16.39
N GLU A 507 -20.09 6.77 -16.75
CA GLU A 507 -21.39 7.29 -16.30
C GLU A 507 -21.46 7.41 -14.75
N LEU A 508 -20.35 7.79 -14.11
CA LEU A 508 -20.27 7.88 -12.64
C LEU A 508 -20.55 9.29 -12.11
N LEU A 509 -20.49 10.35 -12.95
CA LEU A 509 -20.65 11.72 -12.47
C LEU A 509 -22.10 12.04 -12.13
N ASP A 510 -22.33 12.72 -11.01
CA ASP A 510 -23.65 13.19 -10.57
C ASP A 510 -24.24 14.24 -11.50
N ARG A 511 -23.39 14.99 -12.22
CA ARG A 511 -23.77 15.96 -13.24
C ARG A 511 -22.68 16.10 -14.30
N PRO A 512 -23.02 16.46 -15.53
CA PRO A 512 -22.02 16.74 -16.53
C PRO A 512 -21.25 18.01 -16.17
N VAL A 513 -19.93 17.90 -16.01
CA VAL A 513 -19.01 19.04 -15.83
C VAL A 513 -18.57 19.57 -17.17
N PHE A 514 -18.54 18.69 -18.16
CA PHE A 514 -18.17 18.97 -19.53
C PHE A 514 -19.22 18.41 -20.49
N ALA A 515 -19.46 19.08 -21.63
CA ALA A 515 -20.39 18.62 -22.67
C ALA A 515 -19.66 17.67 -23.62
N TRP A 516 -19.21 16.52 -23.14
CA TRP A 516 -18.54 15.55 -24.03
C TRP A 516 -19.48 14.94 -25.02
N ARG A 517 -19.11 15.03 -26.29
CA ARG A 517 -19.69 14.15 -27.32
C ARG A 517 -18.98 12.81 -27.27
N ARG A 518 -19.73 11.71 -27.26
CA ARG A 518 -19.17 10.37 -27.42
C ARG A 518 -18.38 10.39 -28.74
N ARG A 519 -17.10 10.01 -28.70
CA ARG A 519 -16.29 9.88 -29.91
C ARG A 519 -16.91 8.81 -30.77
N GLU A 520 -17.67 9.19 -31.74
CA GLU A 520 -17.82 8.42 -32.98
C GLU A 520 -16.44 8.43 -33.61
N THR A 521 -15.95 7.27 -34.03
CA THR A 521 -14.66 7.09 -34.72
C THR A 521 -14.57 8.14 -35.83
N MET A 522 -13.97 9.29 -35.51
CA MET A 522 -13.68 10.29 -36.54
C MET A 522 -12.56 9.73 -37.42
N ALA A 523 -12.85 9.46 -38.65
CA ALA A 523 -11.85 9.27 -39.67
C ALA A 523 -10.89 10.47 -39.63
N GLU A 524 -9.59 10.18 -39.58
CA GLU A 524 -8.53 11.17 -39.66
C GLU A 524 -8.69 12.03 -40.92
N ASN A 525 -9.26 13.20 -40.77
CA ASN A 525 -9.16 14.23 -41.78
C ASN A 525 -7.80 14.93 -41.58
N ASN A 526 -6.77 14.33 -42.12
CA ASN A 526 -5.44 14.91 -42.27
C ASN A 526 -5.49 16.03 -43.33
N GLN A 527 -5.99 17.19 -42.95
CA GLN A 527 -5.66 18.44 -43.66
C GLN A 527 -4.72 19.23 -42.74
N SER A 528 -3.45 19.19 -43.05
CA SER A 528 -2.39 20.02 -42.46
C SER A 528 -2.57 21.48 -42.88
N LYS A 529 -3.52 22.18 -42.26
CA LYS A 529 -3.54 23.65 -42.19
C LYS A 529 -2.73 24.03 -40.94
N SER A 530 -1.79 24.93 -41.11
CA SER A 530 -1.16 25.63 -39.98
C SER A 530 -2.22 26.41 -39.22
N LEU A 531 -2.73 25.86 -38.14
CA LEU A 531 -3.72 26.51 -37.28
C LEU A 531 -3.02 27.57 -36.39
N SER A 532 -3.68 28.70 -36.19
CA SER A 532 -3.24 29.69 -35.21
C SER A 532 -3.32 29.14 -33.78
N SER A 533 -2.58 29.74 -32.85
CA SER A 533 -2.60 29.28 -31.45
C SER A 533 -3.98 29.36 -30.83
N VAL A 534 -4.82 30.30 -31.23
CA VAL A 534 -6.22 30.44 -30.77
C VAL A 534 -7.12 29.35 -31.35
N GLU A 535 -6.96 29.00 -32.63
CA GLU A 535 -7.70 27.89 -33.23
C GLU A 535 -7.38 26.56 -32.57
N MET A 536 -6.10 26.29 -32.26
CA MET A 536 -5.70 25.10 -31.50
C MET A 536 -6.32 25.07 -30.09
N MET A 537 -6.47 26.23 -29.45
CA MET A 537 -7.13 26.33 -28.14
C MET A 537 -8.65 26.06 -28.27
N GLU A 538 -9.31 26.62 -29.26
CA GLU A 538 -10.74 26.38 -29.49
C GLU A 538 -11.02 24.92 -29.83
N ASP A 539 -10.19 24.29 -30.66
CA ASP A 539 -10.28 22.87 -30.96
C ASP A 539 -10.11 22.01 -29.69
N PHE A 540 -9.15 22.35 -28.85
CA PHE A 540 -8.95 21.69 -27.56
C PHE A 540 -10.19 21.85 -26.66
N LEU A 541 -10.71 23.07 -26.53
CA LEU A 541 -11.87 23.36 -25.69
C LEU A 541 -13.13 22.62 -26.18
N GLU A 542 -13.30 22.52 -27.48
CA GLU A 542 -14.40 21.78 -28.08
C GLU A 542 -14.25 20.28 -27.87
N GLN A 543 -13.07 19.73 -28.15
CA GLN A 543 -12.75 18.31 -27.91
C GLN A 543 -12.89 17.90 -26.45
N GLN A 544 -12.52 18.80 -25.53
CA GLN A 544 -12.68 18.58 -24.10
C GLN A 544 -14.09 18.90 -23.58
N GLY A 545 -14.97 19.42 -24.43
CA GLY A 545 -16.38 19.70 -24.08
C GLY A 545 -16.55 20.84 -23.08
N PHE A 546 -15.66 21.85 -23.09
CA PHE A 546 -15.78 23.01 -22.21
C PHE A 546 -17.04 23.82 -22.56
N LEU A 547 -17.84 24.09 -21.53
CA LEU A 547 -19.01 24.97 -21.67
C LEU A 547 -18.56 26.42 -21.97
N PRO A 548 -19.38 27.25 -22.60
CA PRO A 548 -19.00 28.63 -22.95
C PRO A 548 -18.44 29.42 -21.78
N GLU A 549 -19.07 29.32 -20.62
CA GLU A 549 -18.65 29.98 -19.40
C GLU A 549 -17.26 29.49 -18.93
N ALA A 550 -16.99 28.20 -19.03
CA ALA A 550 -15.70 27.62 -18.73
C ALA A 550 -14.62 28.05 -19.73
N ARG A 551 -14.97 28.29 -21.01
CA ARG A 551 -14.06 28.83 -22.02
C ARG A 551 -13.61 30.25 -21.66
N ALA A 552 -14.49 31.10 -21.14
CA ALA A 552 -14.11 32.41 -20.64
C ALA A 552 -13.01 32.31 -19.56
N LEU A 553 -13.23 31.45 -18.56
CA LEU A 553 -12.28 31.23 -17.49
C LEU A 553 -10.95 30.63 -17.97
N PHE A 554 -11.00 29.77 -18.97
CA PHE A 554 -9.82 29.21 -19.62
C PHE A 554 -8.98 30.31 -20.27
N TYR A 555 -9.60 31.22 -21.05
CA TYR A 555 -8.85 32.35 -21.65
C TYR A 555 -8.28 33.30 -20.60
N LEU A 556 -8.97 33.54 -19.50
CA LEU A 556 -8.40 34.28 -18.35
C LEU A 556 -7.15 33.57 -17.81
N GLY A 557 -7.20 32.26 -17.65
CA GLY A 557 -6.06 31.44 -17.22
C GLY A 557 -4.88 31.53 -18.20
N ALA A 558 -5.18 31.55 -19.52
CA ALA A 558 -4.17 31.75 -20.55
C ALA A 558 -3.49 33.12 -20.45
N LEU A 559 -4.26 34.20 -20.21
CA LEU A 559 -3.72 35.54 -19.96
C LEU A 559 -2.82 35.57 -18.72
N VAL A 560 -3.26 34.96 -17.62
CA VAL A 560 -2.45 34.83 -16.39
C VAL A 560 -1.13 34.09 -16.66
N ASN A 561 -1.15 33.01 -17.49
CA ASN A 561 0.06 32.29 -17.86
C ASN A 561 1.05 33.19 -18.61
N ARG A 562 0.59 34.01 -19.55
CA ARG A 562 1.47 34.90 -20.31
C ARG A 562 2.14 35.97 -19.42
N VAL A 563 1.41 36.52 -18.46
CA VAL A 563 2.00 37.41 -17.43
C VAL A 563 3.03 36.66 -16.59
N ALA A 564 2.70 35.47 -16.11
CA ALA A 564 3.58 34.62 -15.32
C ALA A 564 4.91 34.32 -16.06
N TRP A 565 4.80 34.01 -17.35
CA TRP A 565 5.97 33.76 -18.21
C TRP A 565 6.90 35.02 -18.31
N LYS A 566 6.33 36.20 -18.57
CA LYS A 566 7.11 37.45 -18.61
C LYS A 566 7.73 37.79 -17.24
N GLN A 567 7.03 37.52 -16.13
CA GLN A 567 7.58 37.67 -14.79
C GLN A 567 8.83 36.80 -14.58
N SER A 568 8.78 35.54 -14.99
CA SER A 568 9.94 34.64 -14.95
C SER A 568 11.09 35.12 -15.80
N GLY A 569 10.84 35.64 -17.01
CA GLY A 569 11.86 36.18 -17.91
C GLY A 569 12.54 37.45 -17.37
N LYS A 570 11.88 38.21 -16.50
CA LYS A 570 12.47 39.38 -15.79
C LYS A 570 13.18 38.99 -14.48
N GLY A 571 13.43 37.72 -14.23
CA GLY A 571 14.23 37.25 -13.09
C GLY A 571 13.46 37.10 -11.77
N HIS A 572 12.14 37.19 -11.78
CA HIS A 572 11.36 36.88 -10.57
C HIS A 572 11.51 35.42 -10.17
N LYS A 573 11.98 35.17 -8.95
CA LYS A 573 12.09 33.78 -8.41
C LYS A 573 10.74 33.11 -8.22
N THR A 574 9.66 33.87 -8.06
CA THR A 574 8.28 33.41 -7.95
C THR A 574 7.45 34.14 -9.01
N LYS A 575 6.24 33.66 -9.27
CA LYS A 575 5.27 34.23 -10.19
C LYS A 575 4.21 35.02 -9.42
N PRO A 576 4.39 36.31 -9.12
CA PRO A 576 3.48 37.06 -8.27
C PRO A 576 2.02 37.07 -8.74
N VAL A 577 1.78 36.92 -10.05
CA VAL A 577 0.42 36.87 -10.61
C VAL A 577 -0.35 35.68 -10.06
N LEU A 578 0.28 34.53 -9.78
CA LEU A 578 -0.38 33.37 -9.20
C LEU A 578 -0.89 33.62 -7.78
N ASN A 579 -0.29 34.54 -7.03
CA ASN A 579 -0.75 34.91 -5.69
C ASN A 579 -2.08 35.70 -5.72
N LYS A 580 -2.52 36.19 -6.89
CA LYS A 580 -3.81 36.87 -7.07
C LYS A 580 -4.97 35.86 -7.20
N ILE A 581 -4.66 34.59 -7.43
CA ILE A 581 -5.65 33.51 -7.49
C ILE A 581 -5.95 33.02 -6.08
N ASN A 582 -7.20 33.15 -5.66
CA ASN A 582 -7.66 32.57 -4.41
C ASN A 582 -8.04 31.10 -4.60
N TYR A 583 -7.13 30.20 -4.25
CA TYR A 583 -7.37 28.73 -4.36
C TYR A 583 -8.45 28.19 -3.41
N GLN A 584 -8.96 28.98 -2.46
CA GLN A 584 -10.11 28.56 -1.65
C GLN A 584 -11.44 28.68 -2.41
N GLY A 585 -11.45 29.56 -3.43
CA GLY A 585 -12.58 29.81 -4.30
C GLY A 585 -12.59 31.25 -4.80
N MET A 586 -13.16 31.47 -5.99
CA MET A 586 -13.31 32.79 -6.60
C MET A 586 -14.74 32.96 -7.11
N ASN A 587 -15.47 33.95 -6.63
CA ASN A 587 -16.77 34.31 -7.16
C ASN A 587 -16.65 35.16 -8.44
N ARG A 588 -17.77 35.50 -9.06
CA ARG A 588 -17.80 36.27 -10.32
C ARG A 588 -17.11 37.64 -10.21
N ARG A 589 -17.20 38.30 -9.05
CA ARG A 589 -16.53 39.60 -8.80
C ARG A 589 -14.99 39.40 -8.75
N ASP A 590 -14.55 38.34 -8.07
CA ASP A 590 -13.14 38.01 -7.96
C ASP A 590 -12.53 37.68 -9.33
N ILE A 591 -13.29 37.03 -10.21
CA ILE A 591 -12.87 36.75 -11.59
C ILE A 591 -12.65 38.05 -12.37
N LEU A 592 -13.60 39.00 -12.31
CA LEU A 592 -13.46 40.28 -12.98
C LEU A 592 -12.27 41.09 -12.44
N ARG A 593 -12.09 41.10 -11.11
CA ARG A 593 -10.92 41.73 -10.48
C ARG A 593 -9.61 41.08 -10.93
N LEU A 594 -9.55 39.72 -11.01
CA LEU A 594 -8.37 39.06 -11.52
C LEU A 594 -8.09 39.43 -12.98
N TYR A 595 -9.16 39.57 -13.81
CA TYR A 595 -9.01 40.01 -15.18
C TYR A 595 -8.44 41.43 -15.26
N GLU A 596 -8.99 42.42 -14.51
CA GLU A 596 -8.51 43.77 -14.44
C GLU A 596 -7.04 43.86 -13.98
N ASP A 597 -6.72 43.15 -12.89
CA ASP A 597 -5.34 43.03 -12.38
C ASP A 597 -4.39 42.43 -13.43
N THR A 598 -4.87 41.49 -14.23
CA THR A 598 -4.08 40.86 -15.29
C THR A 598 -3.84 41.78 -16.45
N LEU A 599 -4.83 42.62 -16.83
CA LEU A 599 -4.67 43.65 -17.84
C LEU A 599 -3.62 44.73 -17.43
N ASP A 600 -3.66 45.14 -16.19
CA ASP A 600 -2.68 46.10 -15.70
C ASP A 600 -1.26 45.52 -15.72
N LEU A 601 -1.12 44.25 -15.39
CA LEU A 601 0.16 43.56 -15.50
C LEU A 601 0.60 43.35 -16.96
N ILE A 602 -0.32 43.11 -17.89
CA ILE A 602 -0.01 43.05 -19.32
C ILE A 602 0.54 44.39 -19.79
N ARG A 603 -0.14 45.51 -19.48
CA ARG A 603 0.35 46.86 -19.78
C ARG A 603 1.73 47.14 -19.21
N HIS A 604 2.03 46.62 -18.01
CA HIS A 604 3.32 46.82 -17.34
C HIS A 604 4.46 45.97 -17.93
N TYR A 605 4.17 44.72 -18.32
CA TYR A 605 5.22 43.78 -18.72
C TYR A 605 5.44 43.69 -20.25
N PHE A 606 4.49 44.17 -21.07
CA PHE A 606 4.57 44.09 -22.52
C PHE A 606 4.68 45.50 -23.12
N GLU A 607 5.55 45.65 -24.10
CA GLU A 607 5.67 46.90 -24.89
C GLU A 607 4.58 46.89 -25.99
N GLY A 608 3.36 47.26 -25.63
CA GLY A 608 2.16 47.09 -26.46
C GLY A 608 1.43 45.79 -26.14
N VAL A 609 0.27 45.60 -26.76
CA VAL A 609 -0.53 44.35 -26.59
C VAL A 609 -0.31 43.47 -27.82
N PRO A 610 0.44 42.35 -27.72
CA PRO A 610 0.61 41.41 -28.83
C PRO A 610 -0.74 40.92 -29.36
N LEU A 611 -0.82 40.64 -30.66
CA LEU A 611 -2.06 40.24 -31.34
C LEU A 611 -2.74 39.05 -30.64
N TYR A 612 -2.00 38.04 -30.31
CA TYR A 612 -2.52 36.82 -29.65
C TYR A 612 -3.12 37.11 -28.26
N ILE A 613 -2.54 38.05 -27.52
CA ILE A 613 -3.07 38.53 -26.21
C ILE A 613 -4.39 39.24 -26.43
N GLY A 614 -4.47 40.09 -27.45
CA GLY A 614 -5.72 40.76 -27.86
C GLY A 614 -6.82 39.75 -28.21
N GLN A 615 -6.48 38.70 -28.95
CA GLN A 615 -7.41 37.62 -29.28
C GLN A 615 -7.89 36.85 -28.05
N TYR A 616 -7.01 36.58 -27.04
CA TYR A 616 -7.42 35.93 -25.77
C TYR A 616 -8.38 36.83 -24.99
N MET A 617 -8.14 38.14 -24.96
CA MET A 617 -9.02 39.12 -24.31
C MET A 617 -10.39 39.17 -25.03
N GLU A 618 -10.41 39.20 -26.36
CA GLU A 618 -11.63 39.14 -27.16
C GLU A 618 -12.45 37.89 -26.85
N ARG A 619 -11.81 36.69 -26.84
CA ARG A 619 -12.49 35.42 -26.54
C ARG A 619 -13.01 35.41 -25.08
N PHE A 620 -12.24 35.93 -24.11
CA PHE A 620 -12.73 36.08 -22.74
C PHE A 620 -14.02 36.90 -22.72
N HIS A 621 -14.05 38.07 -23.35
CA HIS A 621 -15.24 38.95 -23.36
C HIS A 621 -16.41 38.31 -24.10
N ASN A 622 -16.19 37.67 -25.23
CA ASN A 622 -17.25 37.05 -26.05
C ASN A 622 -17.95 35.93 -25.25
N TYR A 623 -17.21 35.12 -24.52
CA TYR A 623 -17.76 34.05 -23.68
C TYR A 623 -18.31 34.56 -22.35
N PHE A 624 -17.64 35.52 -21.70
CA PHE A 624 -18.06 36.06 -20.40
C PHE A 624 -19.24 37.01 -20.50
N GLY A 625 -19.31 37.82 -21.59
CA GLY A 625 -20.35 38.83 -21.81
C GLY A 625 -21.67 38.26 -22.37
N SER A 626 -21.66 37.06 -22.93
CA SER A 626 -22.87 36.41 -23.51
C SER A 626 -23.86 35.90 -22.45
N LEU A 627 -23.59 36.11 -21.18
CA LEU A 627 -24.30 35.49 -20.05
C LEU A 627 -25.30 36.46 -19.45
N GLU A 628 -26.52 36.49 -19.99
CA GLU A 628 -27.69 37.08 -19.34
C GLU A 628 -28.24 36.19 -18.17
N LYS A 629 -27.76 34.94 -18.06
CA LYS A 629 -28.20 33.94 -17.09
C LYS A 629 -27.35 33.95 -15.81
N ALA A 630 -27.89 33.33 -14.76
CA ALA A 630 -27.14 33.11 -13.51
C ALA A 630 -25.83 32.35 -13.79
N TRP A 631 -24.75 32.76 -13.12
CA TRP A 631 -23.44 32.11 -13.26
C TRP A 631 -23.52 30.63 -12.84
N PRO A 632 -23.09 29.67 -13.69
CA PRO A 632 -23.41 28.25 -13.47
C PRO A 632 -22.42 27.53 -12.54
N PHE A 633 -21.25 28.13 -12.25
CA PHE A 633 -20.18 27.49 -11.53
C PHE A 633 -20.06 27.95 -10.09
N ASN A 634 -19.66 27.02 -9.21
CA ASN A 634 -19.24 27.35 -7.87
C ASN A 634 -17.83 27.98 -7.86
N GLU A 635 -17.43 28.51 -6.71
CA GLU A 635 -16.18 29.26 -6.57
C GLU A 635 -14.94 28.40 -6.85
N GLN A 636 -14.94 27.12 -6.53
CA GLN A 636 -13.82 26.21 -6.80
C GLN A 636 -13.77 25.79 -8.26
N GLU A 637 -14.91 25.59 -8.92
CA GLU A 637 -14.96 25.34 -10.35
C GLU A 637 -14.37 26.50 -11.16
N ASN A 638 -14.63 27.73 -10.76
CA ASN A 638 -14.02 28.91 -11.37
C ASN A 638 -12.50 28.83 -11.33
N VAL A 639 -11.94 28.51 -10.18
CA VAL A 639 -10.47 28.34 -10.03
C VAL A 639 -9.95 27.22 -10.90
N PHE A 640 -10.66 26.07 -10.95
CA PHE A 640 -10.23 24.92 -11.75
C PHE A 640 -10.17 25.25 -13.24
N TYR A 641 -11.18 25.95 -13.78
CA TYR A 641 -11.19 26.34 -15.18
C TYR A 641 -10.16 27.41 -15.52
N ILE A 642 -9.92 28.38 -14.64
CA ILE A 642 -8.81 29.34 -14.79
C ILE A 642 -7.48 28.59 -14.86
N MET A 643 -7.26 27.69 -13.92
CA MET A 643 -6.01 26.92 -13.89
C MET A 643 -5.88 25.94 -15.09
N SER A 644 -6.99 25.54 -15.71
CA SER A 644 -6.96 24.74 -16.93
C SER A 644 -6.37 25.51 -18.11
N GLY A 645 -6.75 26.78 -18.28
CA GLY A 645 -6.16 27.65 -19.29
C GLY A 645 -4.68 27.97 -19.03
N TYR A 646 -4.34 28.20 -17.77
CA TYR A 646 -2.93 28.36 -17.37
C TYR A 646 -2.10 27.12 -17.73
N ALA A 647 -2.57 25.94 -17.33
CA ALA A 647 -1.89 24.67 -17.51
C ALA A 647 -1.69 24.28 -18.98
N TYR A 648 -2.65 24.61 -19.84
CA TYR A 648 -2.61 24.32 -21.27
C TYR A 648 -1.36 24.91 -21.94
N LEU A 649 -1.02 26.17 -21.62
CA LEU A 649 0.10 26.89 -22.22
C LEU A 649 1.47 26.55 -21.63
N VAL A 650 1.53 25.74 -20.58
CA VAL A 650 2.81 25.28 -20.03
C VAL A 650 3.46 24.30 -21.00
N LYS A 651 4.64 24.64 -21.54
CA LYS A 651 5.43 23.76 -22.43
C LYS A 651 5.76 22.43 -21.72
N GLY A 652 5.80 21.31 -22.46
CA GLY A 652 6.13 19.98 -21.89
C GLY A 652 7.62 19.87 -21.53
N ALA A 653 7.96 19.01 -20.57
CA ALA A 653 9.36 18.75 -20.21
C ALA A 653 10.18 18.09 -21.33
N THR A 654 9.51 17.52 -22.35
CA THR A 654 10.10 16.92 -23.54
C THR A 654 10.45 17.92 -24.65
N ASP A 655 9.89 19.14 -24.59
CA ASP A 655 10.11 20.18 -25.59
C ASP A 655 11.43 20.93 -25.38
N SER A 656 12.16 20.66 -24.31
CA SER A 656 13.45 21.31 -24.01
C SER A 656 14.65 20.76 -24.80
N SER A 657 14.47 19.72 -25.62
CA SER A 657 15.53 19.17 -26.50
C SER A 657 15.48 19.70 -27.94
N SER A 658 14.44 20.46 -28.32
CA SER A 658 14.35 21.20 -29.57
C SER A 658 14.37 22.72 -29.29
N GLY A 659 15.39 23.14 -28.58
CA GLY A 659 15.47 24.49 -28.00
C GLY A 659 16.06 25.54 -28.92
N GLU A 660 15.70 25.61 -30.18
CA GLU A 660 16.08 26.76 -31.06
C GLU A 660 14.96 27.19 -32.03
N GLU A 661 13.93 26.38 -32.26
CA GLU A 661 12.88 26.74 -33.23
C GLU A 661 11.68 27.51 -32.64
N GLY A 662 11.54 27.60 -31.30
CA GLY A 662 10.42 28.30 -30.64
C GLY A 662 10.65 29.80 -30.41
N GLU A 663 11.89 30.27 -30.42
CA GLU A 663 12.20 31.69 -30.24
C GLU A 663 12.11 32.49 -31.55
N GLU A 664 12.33 31.85 -32.71
CA GLU A 664 12.25 32.55 -34.02
C GLU A 664 10.81 32.88 -34.45
N ASN A 665 9.79 32.15 -34.01
CA ASN A 665 8.41 32.43 -34.42
C ASN A 665 7.75 33.56 -33.59
N ASP A 666 8.10 33.71 -32.31
CA ASP A 666 7.57 34.86 -31.52
C ASP A 666 8.25 36.18 -31.90
N ASN A 667 9.50 36.16 -32.40
CA ASN A 667 10.19 37.35 -32.90
C ASN A 667 9.81 37.72 -34.37
N LYS A 668 9.30 36.79 -35.17
CA LYS A 668 8.83 37.12 -36.53
C LYS A 668 7.54 37.96 -36.50
N ASP A 669 6.65 37.70 -35.55
CA ASP A 669 5.44 38.52 -35.38
C ASP A 669 5.75 39.95 -34.83
N GLU A 670 6.85 40.14 -34.12
CA GLU A 670 7.28 41.46 -33.69
C GLU A 670 7.97 42.30 -34.82
N ASN A 671 8.64 41.64 -35.77
CA ASN A 671 9.31 42.34 -36.89
C ASN A 671 8.42 42.66 -38.09
N GLU A 672 7.36 41.90 -38.33
CA GLU A 672 6.42 42.23 -39.44
C GLU A 672 5.58 43.50 -39.16
N ASN A 673 5.36 43.85 -37.88
CA ASN A 673 4.64 45.08 -37.53
C ASN A 673 5.51 46.36 -37.56
N GLN A 674 6.84 46.28 -37.71
CA GLN A 674 7.72 47.45 -37.81
C GLN A 674 8.02 47.87 -39.25
N THR A 675 7.65 47.05 -40.28
CA THR A 675 7.94 47.34 -41.68
C THR A 675 6.80 47.98 -42.46
N GLU A 676 5.59 48.08 -41.90
CA GLU A 676 4.44 48.75 -42.59
C GLU A 676 4.22 50.22 -42.21
N GLU A 677 4.91 50.79 -41.20
CA GLU A 677 4.81 52.22 -40.87
C GLU A 677 5.88 53.10 -41.54
N GLY A 678 6.62 52.57 -42.52
CA GLY A 678 7.67 53.34 -43.20
C GLY A 678 7.55 53.38 -44.74
N LYS A 679 6.32 53.61 -45.30
CA LYS A 679 6.12 54.07 -46.69
C LYS A 679 4.85 54.87 -46.82
#